data_a578191466e1583d866c70d70e94247d
#
_entry.id   a578191466e1583d866c70d70e94247d
#
_cell.length_a   1.000
_cell.length_b   1.000
_cell.length_c   1.000
_cell.angle_alpha   90.00
_cell.angle_beta   90.00
_cell.angle_gamma   90.00
#
_symmetry.space_group_name_H-M   'P 1'
#
loop_
_entity.id
_entity.type
_entity.pdbx_description
1 polymer ?
#
loop_
_entity_poly.entity_id
_entity_poly.type
_entity_poly.pdbx_seq_one_letter_code
_entity_poly.pdbx_strand_id
1 'polypeptide(L)'
;MAGSGAVACGVCAGGEPVKERSDFLLEVGCEEIPAGLLPGAIRDIQQILEKHFGELGLREGATIRAVGAPRRIAVMVEGLLLRQADSLKEILGPPKSVGFDKVGAPTRAAESFAQKQNVPLDQISIVTTPKGEYLAYKQKIVGRVTSEILTESLSQWIQELAFPRAMYWTSKTGPKFTRPIRWIVALLDGKVVPHSLADVFSGNATSGHRFLGKRSIPLHGVADYLSALRKNFVMADPAERRKRIESQLHSVPHARKLQVHADPGLVDLTSYLNEFPTVIMGDFDPSYLELPDEILLTVMRDHQKYFGVEDKAGNLTPHFLAVINLENDAKNLVRAGHEKVLAARFADARFFWETDQKHPLAEYLPKLALVTYESRLGTYGDKVERMRQIARWIAEQWFSSGYHQADVSGADRAAELAKCDLVTDMVREFTELQGIVGGLYAQVQGEPEAVASAVYDHYRPVGLDDPIPRSITGCIVSLADKIDSIVACYAIGAIPSGSSDPFALRRAALGVAKIIFELQLPLSLAQLVGAASKALEERAPKRKVDSEVEKSVIEFLLERAKYILRERRGFAYDEVNAVFAAGADDLVDAAQRLSAVQAIRHTKDFEPLASAFKRIRKIVEKAGSNGPGMTGKLSAVRGELLEKGAEKDLHQAAIRVRDQATAEKRQGRYREALEAIAELRPSVDKYFDDVMVMVEGEDLRNNRLTMLGGLLKEFSTIADFSELVTADT
;
A
#
# COMPACT_ATOMS: atom_id res chain seq x y z
N MET A 1 -39.18 -43.70 -41.56
CA MET A 1 -38.30 -44.87 -41.67
C MET A 1 -37.14 -44.71 -40.72
N ALA A 2 -37.07 -45.66 -39.83
CA ALA A 2 -35.97 -46.15 -39.02
C ALA A 2 -35.28 -45.10 -38.14
N GLY A 3 -35.27 -45.13 -36.85
CA GLY A 3 -35.38 -46.24 -35.90
C GLY A 3 -34.02 -46.55 -35.33
N SER A 4 -33.82 -46.24 -34.05
CA SER A 4 -32.92 -47.01 -33.21
C SER A 4 -32.80 -46.29 -31.87
N GLY A 5 -33.18 -46.83 -30.85
CA GLY A 5 -32.62 -47.92 -30.12
C GLY A 5 -31.99 -47.33 -28.85
N ALA A 6 -32.87 -46.89 -27.90
CA ALA A 6 -32.43 -46.56 -26.52
C ALA A 6 -32.25 -47.88 -25.77
N VAL A 7 -31.03 -48.18 -25.34
CA VAL A 7 -30.77 -49.22 -24.34
C VAL A 7 -31.12 -48.64 -22.96
N ALA A 8 -32.22 -49.09 -22.42
CA ALA A 8 -32.59 -48.88 -21.04
C ALA A 8 -31.65 -49.70 -20.15
N CYS A 9 -30.86 -49.02 -19.32
CA CYS A 9 -30.17 -49.66 -18.22
C CYS A 9 -31.00 -49.50 -16.95
N GLY A 10 -31.09 -50.58 -16.20
CA GLY A 10 -32.08 -50.90 -15.18
C GLY A 10 -32.26 -49.90 -14.06
N VAL A 11 -33.51 -49.80 -13.64
CA VAL A 11 -33.98 -49.18 -12.38
C VAL A 11 -33.35 -49.92 -11.22
N CYS A 12 -32.44 -49.23 -10.50
CA CYS A 12 -32.11 -49.58 -9.13
C CYS A 12 -32.85 -48.61 -8.19
N ALA A 13 -33.47 -49.23 -7.19
CA ALA A 13 -34.42 -48.67 -6.24
C ALA A 13 -33.92 -47.38 -5.53
N GLY A 14 -34.83 -46.43 -5.39
CA GLY A 14 -35.08 -45.50 -4.28
C GLY A 14 -33.86 -44.98 -3.47
N GLY A 15 -32.89 -44.28 -4.09
CA GLY A 15 -31.99 -43.41 -3.39
C GLY A 15 -32.23 -41.98 -3.89
N GLU A 16 -32.45 -41.04 -2.99
CA GLU A 16 -32.38 -39.62 -3.33
C GLU A 16 -31.09 -39.33 -4.08
N PRO A 17 -31.05 -38.48 -5.12
CA PRO A 17 -29.82 -38.14 -5.82
C PRO A 17 -28.82 -37.61 -4.81
N VAL A 18 -27.66 -38.25 -4.74
CA VAL A 18 -26.57 -37.81 -3.82
C VAL A 18 -26.23 -36.36 -4.18
N LYS A 19 -26.57 -35.45 -3.29
CA LYS A 19 -26.28 -34.03 -3.45
C LYS A 19 -24.77 -33.83 -3.50
N GLU A 20 -24.26 -33.36 -4.62
CA GLU A 20 -22.81 -33.17 -4.81
C GLU A 20 -22.29 -31.87 -4.19
N ARG A 21 -23.19 -30.86 -4.06
CA ARG A 21 -22.85 -29.52 -3.56
C ARG A 21 -23.87 -29.08 -2.52
N SER A 22 -23.43 -28.26 -1.58
CA SER A 22 -24.30 -27.61 -0.61
C SER A 22 -23.72 -26.31 -0.11
N ASP A 23 -24.53 -25.57 0.65
CA ASP A 23 -24.12 -24.30 1.23
C ASP A 23 -23.48 -24.53 2.59
N PHE A 24 -22.45 -23.70 2.89
CA PHE A 24 -21.76 -23.70 4.16
C PHE A 24 -21.81 -22.30 4.79
N LEU A 25 -22.20 -22.24 6.05
CA LEU A 25 -22.22 -21.03 6.87
C LEU A 25 -21.25 -21.18 8.03
N LEU A 26 -20.31 -20.24 8.15
CA LEU A 26 -19.47 -20.05 9.33
C LEU A 26 -19.76 -18.67 9.92
N GLU A 27 -20.11 -18.60 11.21
CA GLU A 27 -20.11 -17.35 11.99
C GLU A 27 -19.29 -17.52 13.24
N VAL A 28 -18.36 -16.59 13.48
CA VAL A 28 -17.64 -16.43 14.72
C VAL A 28 -18.21 -15.23 15.45
N GLY A 29 -18.95 -15.47 16.50
CA GLY A 29 -19.56 -14.46 17.36
C GLY A 29 -18.68 -14.14 18.57
N CYS A 30 -18.49 -12.87 18.87
CA CYS A 30 -17.57 -12.43 19.93
C CYS A 30 -18.08 -11.15 20.62
N GLU A 31 -17.32 -10.60 21.55
CA GLU A 31 -17.52 -9.24 22.06
C GLU A 31 -17.09 -8.23 20.99
N GLU A 32 -17.39 -6.94 21.18
CA GLU A 32 -17.26 -5.89 20.17
C GLU A 32 -15.84 -5.78 19.61
N ILE A 33 -15.66 -6.11 18.34
CA ILE A 33 -14.42 -5.94 17.58
C ILE A 33 -14.22 -4.44 17.32
N PRO A 34 -13.03 -3.87 17.58
CA PRO A 34 -12.74 -2.49 17.22
C PRO A 34 -13.01 -2.22 15.74
N ALA A 35 -13.73 -1.14 15.46
CA ALA A 35 -14.18 -0.81 14.08
C ALA A 35 -13.05 -0.82 13.05
N GLY A 36 -11.87 -0.29 13.39
CA GLY A 36 -10.71 -0.27 12.49
C GLY A 36 -10.12 -1.64 12.16
N LEU A 37 -10.44 -2.70 12.92
CA LEU A 37 -9.96 -4.06 12.67
C LEU A 37 -10.94 -4.89 11.83
N LEU A 38 -12.22 -4.54 11.87
CA LEU A 38 -13.28 -5.35 11.27
C LEU A 38 -13.19 -5.45 9.74
N PRO A 39 -12.88 -4.37 8.98
CA PRO A 39 -12.72 -4.48 7.52
C PRO A 39 -11.62 -5.46 7.10
N GLY A 40 -10.47 -5.43 7.79
CA GLY A 40 -9.37 -6.38 7.56
C GLY A 40 -9.81 -7.80 7.85
N ALA A 41 -10.38 -8.04 9.03
CA ALA A 41 -10.80 -9.36 9.44
C ALA A 41 -11.87 -10.00 8.53
N ILE A 42 -12.78 -9.20 7.96
CA ILE A 42 -13.78 -9.69 6.97
C ILE A 42 -13.06 -10.15 5.69
N ARG A 43 -12.10 -9.37 5.19
CA ARG A 43 -11.32 -9.77 4.01
C ARG A 43 -10.47 -10.99 4.26
N ASP A 44 -9.77 -11.00 5.38
CA ASP A 44 -8.82 -12.06 5.71
C ASP A 44 -9.50 -13.43 5.88
N ILE A 45 -10.64 -13.49 6.59
CA ILE A 45 -11.39 -14.75 6.74
C ILE A 45 -11.91 -15.28 5.39
N GLN A 46 -12.32 -14.38 4.49
CA GLN A 46 -12.72 -14.77 3.15
C GLN A 46 -11.54 -15.39 2.39
N GLN A 47 -10.40 -14.73 2.39
CA GLN A 47 -9.19 -15.19 1.71
C GLN A 47 -8.67 -16.51 2.29
N ILE A 48 -8.71 -16.68 3.61
CA ILE A 48 -8.33 -17.92 4.29
C ILE A 48 -9.19 -19.08 3.79
N LEU A 49 -10.52 -18.93 3.78
CA LEU A 49 -11.41 -19.98 3.32
C LEU A 49 -11.30 -20.22 1.80
N GLU A 50 -11.15 -19.15 1.00
CA GLU A 50 -10.91 -19.27 -0.43
C GLU A 50 -9.65 -20.08 -0.75
N LYS A 51 -8.56 -19.81 -0.03
CA LYS A 51 -7.30 -20.53 -0.15
C LYS A 51 -7.47 -22.01 0.22
N HIS A 52 -7.97 -22.29 1.42
CA HIS A 52 -8.10 -23.68 1.89
C HIS A 52 -9.06 -24.50 1.04
N PHE A 53 -10.21 -23.97 0.67
CA PHE A 53 -11.14 -24.67 -0.24
C PHE A 53 -10.54 -24.86 -1.65
N GLY A 54 -9.73 -23.92 -2.11
CA GLY A 54 -8.99 -24.05 -3.38
C GLY A 54 -7.95 -25.16 -3.32
N GLU A 55 -7.08 -25.18 -2.31
CA GLU A 55 -6.05 -26.19 -2.09
C GLU A 55 -6.63 -27.60 -1.91
N LEU A 56 -7.80 -27.70 -1.30
CA LEU A 56 -8.51 -28.95 -1.09
C LEU A 56 -9.37 -29.40 -2.27
N GLY A 57 -9.47 -28.61 -3.35
CA GLY A 57 -10.29 -28.91 -4.52
C GLY A 57 -11.80 -28.86 -4.25
N LEU A 58 -12.25 -28.13 -3.22
CA LEU A 58 -13.66 -28.03 -2.81
C LEU A 58 -14.35 -26.78 -3.36
N ARG A 59 -13.58 -25.80 -3.87
CA ARG A 59 -14.07 -24.47 -4.26
C ARG A 59 -14.73 -24.42 -5.64
N GLU A 60 -14.52 -25.39 -6.51
CA GLU A 60 -14.96 -25.30 -7.90
C GLU A 60 -16.46 -24.94 -8.00
N GLY A 61 -16.78 -23.80 -8.68
CA GLY A 61 -18.14 -23.28 -8.83
C GLY A 61 -18.80 -22.76 -7.55
N ALA A 62 -18.08 -22.67 -6.42
CA ALA A 62 -18.61 -22.11 -5.18
C ALA A 62 -18.42 -20.58 -5.14
N THR A 63 -19.42 -19.86 -4.62
CA THR A 63 -19.36 -18.44 -4.30
C THR A 63 -19.08 -18.26 -2.82
N ILE A 64 -18.06 -17.48 -2.47
CA ILE A 64 -17.64 -17.22 -1.07
C ILE A 64 -17.80 -15.73 -0.80
N ARG A 65 -18.60 -15.39 0.21
CA ARG A 65 -18.87 -14.02 0.63
C ARG A 65 -18.72 -13.88 2.14
N ALA A 66 -17.88 -12.97 2.60
CA ALA A 66 -17.77 -12.62 4.00
C ALA A 66 -18.55 -11.33 4.33
N VAL A 67 -19.11 -11.30 5.53
CA VAL A 67 -19.78 -10.14 6.12
C VAL A 67 -19.38 -10.03 7.60
N GLY A 68 -19.62 -8.88 8.21
CA GLY A 68 -19.32 -8.70 9.63
C GLY A 68 -19.99 -7.48 10.23
N ALA A 69 -20.20 -7.56 11.52
CA ALA A 69 -20.76 -6.50 12.37
C ALA A 69 -19.95 -6.45 13.67
N PRO A 70 -20.09 -5.45 14.53
CA PRO A 70 -19.26 -5.30 15.74
C PRO A 70 -19.02 -6.57 16.53
N ARG A 71 -20.00 -7.46 16.66
CA ARG A 71 -19.90 -8.67 17.48
C ARG A 71 -19.82 -9.98 16.69
N ARG A 72 -19.57 -9.94 15.37
CA ARG A 72 -19.50 -11.14 14.52
C ARG A 72 -18.72 -10.95 13.25
N ILE A 73 -18.12 -12.02 12.79
CA ILE A 73 -17.61 -12.17 11.43
C ILE A 73 -18.21 -13.46 10.87
N ALA A 74 -18.73 -13.42 9.66
CA ALA A 74 -19.35 -14.59 9.05
C ALA A 74 -18.93 -14.75 7.59
N VAL A 75 -18.86 -16.02 7.16
CA VAL A 75 -18.65 -16.39 5.76
C VAL A 75 -19.79 -17.28 5.30
N MET A 76 -20.38 -16.89 4.19
CA MET A 76 -21.40 -17.61 3.47
C MET A 76 -20.76 -18.22 2.22
N VAL A 77 -20.88 -19.51 2.06
CA VAL A 77 -20.39 -20.26 0.89
C VAL A 77 -21.57 -20.95 0.23
N GLU A 78 -21.85 -20.61 -1.00
CA GLU A 78 -22.90 -21.22 -1.80
C GLU A 78 -22.29 -22.21 -2.80
N GLY A 79 -22.80 -23.44 -2.85
CA GLY A 79 -22.41 -24.44 -3.82
C GLY A 79 -21.06 -25.13 -3.53
N LEU A 80 -20.63 -25.26 -2.27
CA LEU A 80 -19.43 -25.99 -1.87
C LEU A 80 -19.56 -27.48 -2.19
N LEU A 81 -18.51 -28.10 -2.73
CA LEU A 81 -18.47 -29.54 -2.95
C LEU A 81 -18.52 -30.30 -1.62
N LEU A 82 -19.40 -31.30 -1.54
CA LEU A 82 -19.59 -32.13 -0.31
C LEU A 82 -18.50 -33.19 -0.15
N ARG A 83 -17.67 -33.41 -1.18
CA ARG A 83 -16.57 -34.34 -1.17
C ARG A 83 -15.47 -33.89 -2.15
N GLN A 84 -14.22 -34.17 -1.80
CA GLN A 84 -13.10 -34.05 -2.72
C GLN A 84 -13.22 -35.04 -3.87
N ALA A 85 -12.74 -34.67 -5.06
CA ALA A 85 -12.60 -35.63 -6.14
C ALA A 85 -11.57 -36.70 -5.79
N ASP A 86 -11.82 -37.94 -6.25
CA ASP A 86 -10.81 -38.99 -6.18
C ASP A 86 -9.61 -38.57 -7.03
N SER A 87 -8.41 -38.77 -6.55
CA SER A 87 -7.18 -38.43 -7.25
C SER A 87 -6.26 -39.65 -7.41
N LEU A 88 -5.39 -39.59 -8.41
CA LEU A 88 -4.39 -40.64 -8.65
C LEU A 88 -3.02 -40.04 -8.30
N LYS A 89 -2.39 -40.58 -7.27
CA LYS A 89 -1.00 -40.25 -6.90
C LYS A 89 -0.05 -41.21 -7.57
N GLU A 90 0.81 -40.73 -8.44
CA GLU A 90 1.85 -41.54 -9.07
C GLU A 90 3.05 -41.65 -8.11
N ILE A 91 3.37 -42.86 -7.69
CA ILE A 91 4.51 -43.19 -6.86
C ILE A 91 5.58 -43.80 -7.72
N LEU A 92 6.71 -43.11 -7.90
CA LEU A 92 7.84 -43.60 -8.64
C LEU A 92 8.64 -44.61 -7.82
N GLY A 93 8.97 -45.73 -8.47
CA GLY A 93 9.80 -46.80 -7.97
C GLY A 93 11.22 -46.81 -8.56
N PRO A 94 11.91 -47.94 -8.55
CA PRO A 94 13.23 -48.07 -9.13
C PRO A 94 13.22 -47.87 -10.66
N PRO A 95 14.38 -47.53 -11.30
CA PRO A 95 14.52 -47.55 -12.75
C PRO A 95 14.10 -48.85 -13.34
N LYS A 96 13.52 -48.85 -14.55
CA LYS A 96 13.11 -50.07 -15.28
C LYS A 96 14.25 -51.05 -15.45
N SER A 97 15.48 -50.58 -15.71
CA SER A 97 16.69 -51.40 -15.84
C SER A 97 17.12 -52.15 -14.59
N VAL A 98 16.61 -51.68 -13.41
CA VAL A 98 16.83 -52.35 -12.12
C VAL A 98 15.64 -53.22 -11.74
N GLY A 99 14.43 -52.82 -12.18
CA GLY A 99 13.17 -53.48 -11.88
C GLY A 99 12.90 -54.74 -12.76
N PHE A 100 13.48 -54.81 -13.98
CA PHE A 100 13.34 -55.93 -14.89
C PHE A 100 14.72 -56.40 -15.36
N ASP A 101 14.87 -57.71 -15.55
CA ASP A 101 16.08 -58.31 -16.12
C ASP A 101 16.12 -58.18 -17.66
N LYS A 102 17.20 -58.70 -18.29
CA LYS A 102 17.37 -58.63 -19.73
C LYS A 102 16.35 -59.45 -20.54
N VAL A 103 15.62 -60.34 -19.90
CA VAL A 103 14.59 -61.21 -20.49
C VAL A 103 13.19 -60.65 -20.22
N GLY A 104 13.09 -59.55 -19.45
CA GLY A 104 11.82 -58.90 -19.08
C GLY A 104 11.14 -59.49 -17.87
N ALA A 105 11.83 -60.35 -17.09
CA ALA A 105 11.31 -60.88 -15.85
C ALA A 105 11.50 -59.89 -14.70
N PRO A 106 10.53 -59.80 -13.76
CA PRO A 106 10.65 -58.90 -12.64
C PRO A 106 11.78 -59.35 -11.68
N THR A 107 12.57 -58.37 -11.27
CA THR A 107 13.63 -58.58 -10.30
C THR A 107 13.11 -58.38 -8.87
N ARG A 108 13.92 -58.75 -7.87
CA ARG A 108 13.63 -58.52 -6.45
C ARG A 108 13.35 -57.04 -6.14
N ALA A 109 13.87 -56.11 -6.92
CA ALA A 109 13.60 -54.67 -6.78
C ALA A 109 12.16 -54.31 -7.17
N ALA A 110 11.64 -54.88 -8.25
CA ALA A 110 10.25 -54.71 -8.66
C ALA A 110 9.28 -55.37 -7.66
N GLU A 111 9.60 -56.59 -7.22
CA GLU A 111 8.80 -57.30 -6.21
C GLU A 111 8.75 -56.53 -4.88
N SER A 112 9.89 -56.05 -4.41
CA SER A 112 9.96 -55.23 -3.19
C SER A 112 9.20 -53.91 -3.31
N PHE A 113 9.21 -53.27 -4.49
CA PHE A 113 8.43 -52.07 -4.73
C PHE A 113 6.92 -52.35 -4.71
N ALA A 114 6.47 -53.40 -5.39
CA ALA A 114 5.07 -53.82 -5.37
C ALA A 114 4.61 -54.22 -3.96
N GLN A 115 5.42 -54.98 -3.21
CA GLN A 115 5.16 -55.36 -1.86
C GLN A 115 5.07 -54.15 -0.92
N LYS A 116 5.97 -53.14 -1.08
CA LYS A 116 5.93 -51.89 -0.30
C LYS A 116 4.67 -51.07 -0.53
N GLN A 117 4.12 -51.16 -1.74
CA GLN A 117 2.86 -50.49 -2.10
C GLN A 117 1.62 -51.37 -1.76
N ASN A 118 1.85 -52.59 -1.31
CA ASN A 118 0.81 -53.57 -1.00
C ASN A 118 -0.09 -53.89 -2.22
N VAL A 119 0.52 -54.05 -3.38
CA VAL A 119 -0.16 -54.33 -4.66
C VAL A 119 0.52 -55.45 -5.44
N PRO A 120 -0.23 -56.20 -6.24
CA PRO A 120 0.36 -57.19 -7.16
C PRO A 120 1.19 -56.50 -8.29
N LEU A 121 2.15 -57.23 -8.83
CA LEU A 121 3.09 -56.72 -9.84
C LEU A 121 2.43 -56.22 -11.14
N ASP A 122 1.28 -56.77 -11.50
CA ASP A 122 0.51 -56.38 -12.68
C ASP A 122 -0.09 -54.98 -12.62
N GLN A 123 -0.13 -54.40 -11.42
CA GLN A 123 -0.55 -52.99 -11.22
C GLN A 123 0.61 -51.99 -11.30
N ILE A 124 1.85 -52.45 -11.44
CA ILE A 124 3.02 -51.59 -11.62
C ILE A 124 3.14 -51.24 -13.11
N SER A 125 3.11 -49.96 -13.41
CA SER A 125 3.32 -49.42 -14.77
C SER A 125 4.73 -48.91 -14.96
N ILE A 126 5.13 -48.68 -16.21
CA ILE A 126 6.40 -48.03 -16.54
C ILE A 126 6.07 -46.62 -17.03
N VAL A 127 6.77 -45.63 -16.47
CA VAL A 127 6.60 -44.20 -16.79
C VAL A 127 7.94 -43.63 -17.24
N THR A 128 7.92 -42.90 -18.36
CA THR A 128 9.09 -42.21 -18.89
C THR A 128 9.22 -40.83 -18.21
N THR A 129 10.37 -40.59 -17.61
CA THR A 129 10.73 -39.32 -16.99
C THR A 129 11.93 -38.70 -17.71
N PRO A 130 12.28 -37.42 -17.51
CA PRO A 130 13.50 -36.82 -18.07
C PRO A 130 14.80 -37.55 -17.68
N LYS A 131 14.75 -38.39 -16.62
CA LYS A 131 15.89 -39.18 -16.13
C LYS A 131 15.87 -40.63 -16.60
N GLY A 132 14.91 -41.05 -17.44
CA GLY A 132 14.75 -42.40 -17.94
C GLY A 132 13.42 -43.04 -17.56
N GLU A 133 13.29 -44.37 -17.87
CA GLU A 133 12.10 -45.17 -17.56
C GLU A 133 12.17 -45.71 -16.13
N TYR A 134 11.07 -45.49 -15.37
CA TYR A 134 10.91 -45.94 -13.99
C TYR A 134 9.66 -46.76 -13.79
N LEU A 135 9.68 -47.67 -12.83
CA LEU A 135 8.46 -48.30 -12.35
C LEU A 135 7.61 -47.25 -11.63
N ALA A 136 6.30 -47.31 -11.79
CA ALA A 136 5.37 -46.42 -11.16
C ALA A 136 4.10 -47.18 -10.73
N TYR A 137 3.55 -46.77 -9.61
CA TYR A 137 2.25 -47.21 -9.13
C TYR A 137 1.29 -46.01 -9.03
N LYS A 138 0.10 -46.14 -9.62
CA LYS A 138 -0.96 -45.13 -9.51
C LYS A 138 -1.88 -45.43 -8.33
N GLN A 139 -1.55 -44.90 -7.19
CA GLN A 139 -2.37 -45.04 -5.97
C GLN A 139 -3.62 -44.20 -6.09
N LYS A 140 -4.79 -44.82 -6.03
CA LYS A 140 -6.06 -44.13 -5.93
C LYS A 140 -6.21 -43.56 -4.52
N ILE A 141 -6.24 -42.24 -4.40
CA ILE A 141 -6.60 -41.54 -3.17
C ILE A 141 -8.09 -41.22 -3.25
N VAL A 142 -8.86 -41.80 -2.37
CA VAL A 142 -10.28 -41.55 -2.23
C VAL A 142 -10.47 -40.18 -1.62
N GLY A 143 -11.26 -39.31 -2.27
CA GLY A 143 -11.55 -37.98 -1.78
C GLY A 143 -12.25 -38.04 -0.40
N ARG A 144 -11.91 -37.10 0.46
CA ARG A 144 -12.49 -37.01 1.82
C ARG A 144 -13.84 -36.25 1.77
N VAL A 145 -14.71 -36.54 2.70
CA VAL A 145 -15.99 -35.85 2.87
C VAL A 145 -15.74 -34.46 3.50
N THR A 146 -16.38 -33.43 2.96
CA THR A 146 -16.18 -32.03 3.36
C THR A 146 -16.51 -31.79 4.83
N SER A 147 -17.54 -32.43 5.38
CA SER A 147 -17.89 -32.30 6.80
C SER A 147 -16.78 -32.80 7.75
N GLU A 148 -16.05 -33.86 7.38
CA GLU A 148 -14.90 -34.35 8.16
C GLU A 148 -13.74 -33.36 8.12
N ILE A 149 -13.42 -32.85 6.93
CA ILE A 149 -12.37 -31.86 6.73
C ILE A 149 -12.65 -30.60 7.56
N LEU A 150 -13.89 -30.09 7.51
CA LEU A 150 -14.30 -28.91 8.27
C LEU A 150 -14.21 -29.17 9.79
N THR A 151 -14.66 -30.33 10.25
CA THR A 151 -14.60 -30.69 11.68
C THR A 151 -13.17 -30.65 12.21
N GLU A 152 -12.20 -31.13 11.44
CA GLU A 152 -10.80 -31.18 11.83
C GLU A 152 -10.08 -29.81 11.70
N SER A 153 -10.47 -28.98 10.72
CA SER A 153 -9.65 -27.84 10.29
C SER A 153 -10.19 -26.47 10.68
N LEU A 154 -11.51 -26.30 10.90
CA LEU A 154 -12.11 -24.99 11.12
C LEU A 154 -11.48 -24.22 12.30
N SER A 155 -11.17 -24.91 13.40
CA SER A 155 -10.53 -24.27 14.57
C SER A 155 -9.17 -23.65 14.21
N GLN A 156 -8.39 -24.31 13.37
CA GLN A 156 -7.11 -23.80 12.90
C GLN A 156 -7.32 -22.62 11.95
N TRP A 157 -8.23 -22.71 10.97
CA TRP A 157 -8.49 -21.65 10.01
C TRP A 157 -8.99 -20.37 10.67
N ILE A 158 -9.84 -20.46 11.69
CA ILE A 158 -10.27 -19.30 12.48
C ILE A 158 -9.08 -18.66 13.20
N GLN A 159 -8.10 -19.43 13.66
CA GLN A 159 -6.91 -18.93 14.34
C GLN A 159 -5.85 -18.32 13.39
N GLU A 160 -5.95 -18.56 12.07
CA GLU A 160 -5.15 -17.87 11.04
C GLU A 160 -5.52 -16.39 10.92
N LEU A 161 -6.69 -15.95 11.42
CA LEU A 161 -7.04 -14.53 11.50
C LEU A 161 -6.03 -13.77 12.36
N ALA A 162 -5.20 -12.97 11.73
CA ALA A 162 -4.19 -12.16 12.40
C ALA A 162 -4.74 -10.80 12.81
N PHE A 163 -4.69 -10.49 14.09
CA PHE A 163 -5.04 -9.16 14.61
C PHE A 163 -3.80 -8.46 15.16
N PRO A 164 -3.60 -7.17 14.89
CA PRO A 164 -2.49 -6.38 15.46
C PRO A 164 -2.49 -6.38 16.99
N ARG A 165 -3.69 -6.49 17.58
CA ARG A 165 -3.89 -6.63 19.02
C ARG A 165 -4.83 -7.81 19.27
N ALA A 166 -4.30 -8.85 19.87
CA ALA A 166 -5.03 -10.04 20.28
C ALA A 166 -4.86 -10.30 21.76
N MET A 167 -5.80 -10.98 22.37
CA MET A 167 -5.78 -11.35 23.78
C MET A 167 -6.06 -12.85 23.95
N TYR A 168 -5.56 -13.41 25.04
CA TYR A 168 -6.02 -14.67 25.57
C TYR A 168 -7.24 -14.43 26.45
N TRP A 169 -8.29 -15.24 26.35
CA TRP A 169 -9.50 -15.07 27.17
C TRP A 169 -9.83 -16.31 28.01
N THR A 170 -9.14 -17.42 27.81
CA THR A 170 -9.30 -18.64 28.62
C THR A 170 -8.09 -18.92 29.51
N SER A 171 -6.88 -18.99 28.91
CA SER A 171 -5.62 -19.19 29.62
C SER A 171 -4.47 -18.59 28.79
N LYS A 172 -3.29 -18.42 29.40
CA LYS A 172 -2.09 -17.90 28.69
C LYS A 172 -1.60 -18.81 27.56
N THR A 173 -2.07 -20.04 27.50
CA THR A 173 -1.74 -21.04 26.46
C THR A 173 -2.91 -21.28 25.48
N GLY A 174 -4.05 -20.64 25.69
CA GLY A 174 -5.23 -20.75 24.84
C GLY A 174 -5.11 -20.05 23.51
N PRO A 175 -6.12 -20.15 22.64
CA PRO A 175 -6.15 -19.44 21.39
C PRO A 175 -6.24 -17.91 21.60
N LYS A 176 -5.66 -17.17 20.65
CA LYS A 176 -5.69 -15.70 20.62
C LYS A 176 -6.76 -15.22 19.66
N PHE A 177 -7.52 -14.22 20.10
CA PHE A 177 -8.44 -13.49 19.23
C PHE A 177 -8.50 -12.02 19.68
N THR A 178 -9.06 -11.12 18.85
CA THR A 178 -9.13 -9.70 19.23
C THR A 178 -10.07 -9.43 20.40
N ARG A 179 -11.13 -10.25 20.54
CA ARG A 179 -12.12 -10.20 21.63
C ARG A 179 -12.56 -11.64 21.99
N PRO A 180 -13.06 -11.90 23.20
CA PRO A 180 -13.56 -13.21 23.59
C PRO A 180 -14.63 -13.72 22.63
N ILE A 181 -14.46 -14.92 22.09
CA ILE A 181 -15.47 -15.61 21.29
C ILE A 181 -16.58 -16.09 22.24
N ARG A 182 -17.85 -15.91 21.84
CA ARG A 182 -19.03 -16.22 22.63
C ARG A 182 -19.90 -17.31 22.05
N TRP A 183 -19.96 -17.42 20.72
CA TRP A 183 -20.68 -18.48 20.01
C TRP A 183 -20.01 -18.73 18.66
N ILE A 184 -20.26 -19.91 18.12
CA ILE A 184 -19.82 -20.28 16.77
C ILE A 184 -21.03 -20.93 16.08
N VAL A 185 -21.36 -20.48 14.86
CA VAL A 185 -22.26 -21.19 13.97
C VAL A 185 -21.44 -21.81 12.86
N ALA A 186 -21.58 -23.11 12.66
CA ALA A 186 -20.99 -23.82 11.54
C ALA A 186 -22.00 -24.82 10.97
N LEU A 187 -22.57 -24.52 9.82
CA LEU A 187 -23.60 -25.31 9.19
C LEU A 187 -23.20 -25.71 7.78
N LEU A 188 -23.17 -27.00 7.48
CA LEU A 188 -23.02 -27.54 6.13
C LEU A 188 -24.32 -28.30 5.80
N ASP A 189 -24.99 -27.93 4.71
CA ASP A 189 -26.26 -28.53 4.30
C ASP A 189 -27.32 -28.48 5.42
N GLY A 190 -27.37 -27.37 6.18
CA GLY A 190 -28.27 -27.20 7.33
C GLY A 190 -27.91 -28.02 8.57
N LYS A 191 -26.85 -28.83 8.52
CA LYS A 191 -26.39 -29.66 9.63
C LYS A 191 -25.18 -29.02 10.32
N VAL A 192 -25.14 -29.11 11.65
CA VAL A 192 -24.01 -28.61 12.43
C VAL A 192 -22.75 -29.40 12.11
N VAL A 193 -21.68 -28.68 11.75
CA VAL A 193 -20.31 -29.22 11.66
C VAL A 193 -19.70 -29.15 13.05
N PRO A 194 -19.48 -30.29 13.73
CA PRO A 194 -19.00 -30.30 15.09
C PRO A 194 -17.54 -29.83 15.17
N HIS A 195 -17.28 -28.74 15.86
CA HIS A 195 -15.94 -28.31 16.24
C HIS A 195 -15.99 -27.41 17.47
N SER A 196 -14.87 -27.11 18.07
CA SER A 196 -14.79 -26.19 19.20
C SER A 196 -13.52 -25.35 19.16
N LEU A 197 -13.61 -24.15 19.72
CA LEU A 197 -12.48 -23.25 19.89
C LEU A 197 -12.58 -22.61 21.27
N ALA A 198 -11.58 -22.85 22.14
CA ALA A 198 -11.54 -22.34 23.50
C ALA A 198 -12.84 -22.60 24.31
N ASP A 199 -13.28 -23.85 24.33
CA ASP A 199 -14.49 -24.34 25.03
C ASP A 199 -15.82 -23.74 24.46
N VAL A 200 -15.78 -23.03 23.34
CA VAL A 200 -16.99 -22.61 22.62
C VAL A 200 -17.26 -23.62 21.52
N PHE A 201 -18.35 -24.35 21.65
CA PHE A 201 -18.77 -25.37 20.68
C PHE A 201 -19.60 -24.75 19.55
N SER A 202 -19.43 -25.29 18.35
CA SER A 202 -20.26 -24.93 17.21
C SER A 202 -21.72 -25.38 17.41
N GLY A 203 -22.63 -24.58 16.89
CA GLY A 203 -24.06 -24.85 16.92
C GLY A 203 -24.76 -24.28 15.71
N ASN A 204 -26.09 -24.22 15.77
CA ASN A 204 -26.94 -23.64 14.75
C ASN A 204 -27.65 -22.35 15.21
N ALA A 205 -27.27 -21.78 16.35
CA ALA A 205 -27.93 -20.60 16.90
C ALA A 205 -27.01 -19.39 16.91
N THR A 206 -27.44 -18.29 16.30
CA THR A 206 -26.79 -16.98 16.37
C THR A 206 -27.44 -16.08 17.43
N SER A 207 -26.86 -14.91 17.68
CA SER A 207 -27.38 -13.89 18.60
C SER A 207 -27.79 -12.64 17.86
N GLY A 208 -28.94 -12.07 18.16
CA GLY A 208 -29.38 -10.77 17.64
C GLY A 208 -28.69 -9.59 18.31
N HIS A 209 -29.20 -8.39 18.05
CA HIS A 209 -28.74 -7.16 18.70
C HIS A 209 -28.86 -7.28 20.22
N ARG A 210 -27.82 -6.78 20.96
CA ARG A 210 -27.68 -6.98 22.42
C ARG A 210 -28.92 -6.57 23.21
N PHE A 211 -29.55 -5.47 22.82
CA PHE A 211 -30.71 -4.89 23.53
C PHE A 211 -32.04 -5.09 22.81
N LEU A 212 -32.07 -5.10 21.48
CA LEU A 212 -33.27 -5.13 20.68
C LEU A 212 -33.63 -6.53 20.17
N GLY A 213 -32.62 -7.40 20.02
CA GLY A 213 -32.78 -8.73 19.43
C GLY A 213 -32.88 -9.85 20.44
N LYS A 214 -33.24 -11.05 19.95
CA LYS A 214 -33.20 -12.29 20.71
C LYS A 214 -31.76 -12.77 20.92
N ARG A 215 -31.46 -13.36 22.06
CA ARG A 215 -30.15 -13.90 22.40
C ARG A 215 -29.79 -15.19 21.67
N SER A 216 -30.82 -15.95 21.25
CA SER A 216 -30.66 -17.22 20.54
C SER A 216 -31.65 -17.27 19.39
N ILE A 217 -31.13 -17.38 18.17
CA ILE A 217 -31.88 -17.40 16.93
C ILE A 217 -31.42 -18.64 16.16
N PRO A 218 -32.26 -19.67 16.03
CA PRO A 218 -31.92 -20.85 15.25
C PRO A 218 -31.79 -20.49 13.78
N LEU A 219 -30.80 -21.07 13.12
CA LEU A 219 -30.48 -20.93 11.71
C LEU A 219 -30.54 -22.29 11.01
N HIS A 220 -30.94 -22.30 9.75
CA HIS A 220 -31.00 -23.50 8.95
C HIS A 220 -29.94 -23.54 7.83
N GLY A 221 -29.27 -22.42 7.57
CA GLY A 221 -28.21 -22.32 6.58
C GLY A 221 -27.91 -20.91 6.12
N VAL A 222 -27.30 -20.79 4.94
CA VAL A 222 -26.94 -19.51 4.33
C VAL A 222 -28.19 -18.68 3.98
N ALA A 223 -29.22 -19.32 3.45
CA ALA A 223 -30.39 -18.65 2.88
C ALA A 223 -31.20 -17.82 3.90
N ASP A 224 -31.25 -18.22 5.16
CA ASP A 224 -31.99 -17.52 6.20
C ASP A 224 -31.13 -16.60 7.07
N TYR A 225 -29.82 -16.68 6.99
CA TYR A 225 -28.86 -16.00 7.87
C TYR A 225 -29.07 -14.48 7.94
N LEU A 226 -28.94 -13.78 6.81
CA LEU A 226 -29.05 -12.31 6.79
C LEU A 226 -30.47 -11.84 7.16
N SER A 227 -31.50 -12.57 6.74
CA SER A 227 -32.90 -12.22 7.04
C SER A 227 -33.23 -12.43 8.52
N ALA A 228 -32.73 -13.49 9.13
CA ALA A 228 -32.89 -13.78 10.56
C ALA A 228 -32.22 -12.73 11.43
N LEU A 229 -31.00 -12.33 11.06
CA LEU A 229 -30.27 -11.25 11.74
C LEU A 229 -30.99 -9.91 11.61
N ARG A 230 -31.47 -9.55 10.41
CA ARG A 230 -32.17 -8.27 10.18
C ARG A 230 -33.46 -8.19 11.01
N LYS A 231 -34.25 -9.28 11.11
CA LYS A 231 -35.43 -9.36 11.99
C LYS A 231 -35.11 -9.18 13.47
N ASN A 232 -33.82 -9.35 13.83
CA ASN A 232 -33.31 -9.20 15.19
C ASN A 232 -32.35 -8.02 15.34
N PHE A 233 -32.55 -6.98 14.52
CA PHE A 233 -31.83 -5.70 14.57
C PHE A 233 -30.33 -5.82 14.37
N VAL A 234 -29.90 -6.70 13.46
CA VAL A 234 -28.49 -6.81 13.05
C VAL A 234 -28.43 -6.78 11.52
N MET A 235 -27.75 -5.80 10.99
CA MET A 235 -27.37 -5.69 9.59
C MET A 235 -25.94 -6.18 9.47
N ALA A 236 -25.74 -7.45 9.08
CA ALA A 236 -24.40 -8.05 9.05
C ALA A 236 -23.53 -7.50 7.89
N ASP A 237 -24.15 -7.09 6.78
CA ASP A 237 -23.44 -6.50 5.65
C ASP A 237 -23.03 -5.04 5.92
N PRO A 238 -21.70 -4.72 5.92
CA PRO A 238 -21.23 -3.35 6.11
C PRO A 238 -21.73 -2.37 5.04
N ALA A 239 -21.87 -2.82 3.80
CA ALA A 239 -22.35 -1.96 2.70
C ALA A 239 -23.79 -1.50 2.91
N GLU A 240 -24.65 -2.37 3.44
CA GLU A 240 -26.03 -2.00 3.78
C GLU A 240 -26.08 -0.99 4.93
N ARG A 241 -25.23 -1.16 5.97
CA ARG A 241 -25.14 -0.20 7.08
C ARG A 241 -24.67 1.15 6.60
N ARG A 242 -23.60 1.18 5.77
CA ARG A 242 -23.10 2.40 5.15
C ARG A 242 -24.19 3.14 4.38
N LYS A 243 -24.86 2.45 3.46
CA LYS A 243 -25.94 3.03 2.65
C LYS A 243 -27.09 3.59 3.51
N ARG A 244 -27.44 2.90 4.59
CA ARG A 244 -28.45 3.38 5.55
C ARG A 244 -27.99 4.66 6.27
N ILE A 245 -26.75 4.71 6.73
CA ILE A 245 -26.17 5.89 7.37
C ILE A 245 -26.16 7.07 6.39
N GLU A 246 -25.61 6.90 5.19
CA GLU A 246 -25.54 7.95 4.16
C GLU A 246 -26.94 8.51 3.82
N SER A 247 -27.92 7.63 3.63
CA SER A 247 -29.31 8.05 3.36
C SER A 247 -29.88 8.90 4.50
N GLN A 248 -29.63 8.53 5.75
CA GLN A 248 -30.14 9.26 6.93
C GLN A 248 -29.34 10.53 7.21
N LEU A 249 -28.01 10.53 7.03
CA LEU A 249 -27.18 11.74 7.12
C LEU A 249 -27.63 12.81 6.13
N HIS A 250 -28.16 12.42 4.97
CA HIS A 250 -28.74 13.34 4.01
C HIS A 250 -30.16 13.78 4.43
N SER A 251 -31.03 12.84 4.77
CA SER A 251 -32.47 13.13 4.99
C SER A 251 -32.76 13.88 6.30
N VAL A 252 -32.06 13.57 7.38
CA VAL A 252 -32.31 14.16 8.71
C VAL A 252 -32.06 15.68 8.74
N PRO A 253 -30.91 16.20 8.33
CA PRO A 253 -30.69 17.65 8.29
C PRO A 253 -31.48 18.34 7.17
N HIS A 254 -31.71 17.68 6.04
CA HIS A 254 -32.49 18.25 4.94
C HIS A 254 -33.90 18.65 5.36
N ALA A 255 -34.51 17.95 6.31
CA ALA A 255 -35.81 18.32 6.87
C ALA A 255 -35.83 19.72 7.49
N ARG A 256 -34.66 20.22 7.95
CA ARG A 256 -34.47 21.58 8.47
C ARG A 256 -33.80 22.54 7.47
N LYS A 257 -33.66 22.14 6.18
CA LYS A 257 -32.94 22.87 5.12
C LYS A 257 -31.44 23.03 5.39
N LEU A 258 -30.86 22.09 6.12
CA LEU A 258 -29.46 21.98 6.46
C LEU A 258 -28.81 20.82 5.71
N GLN A 259 -27.50 20.72 5.75
CA GLN A 259 -26.71 19.63 5.18
C GLN A 259 -25.66 19.12 6.16
N VAL A 260 -25.23 17.87 5.98
CA VAL A 260 -24.16 17.30 6.77
C VAL A 260 -22.81 17.82 6.26
N HIS A 261 -21.90 18.15 7.17
CA HIS A 261 -20.48 18.34 6.83
C HIS A 261 -19.90 17.02 6.33
N ALA A 262 -19.34 17.00 5.14
CA ALA A 262 -18.92 15.77 4.45
C ALA A 262 -17.69 15.12 5.13
N ASP A 263 -17.86 13.93 5.67
CA ASP A 263 -16.78 13.10 6.23
C ASP A 263 -16.97 11.62 5.87
N PRO A 264 -16.49 11.19 4.68
CA PRO A 264 -16.57 9.80 4.25
C PRO A 264 -15.86 8.82 5.19
N GLY A 265 -14.76 9.26 5.82
CA GLY A 265 -14.01 8.43 6.77
C GLY A 265 -14.82 8.15 8.05
N LEU A 266 -15.57 9.12 8.53
CA LEU A 266 -16.45 8.95 9.68
C LEU A 266 -17.67 8.09 9.34
N VAL A 267 -18.20 8.17 8.10
CA VAL A 267 -19.25 7.27 7.62
C VAL A 267 -18.76 5.83 7.64
N ASP A 268 -17.55 5.59 7.10
CA ASP A 268 -16.94 4.26 7.14
C ASP A 268 -16.78 3.76 8.58
N LEU A 269 -16.17 4.56 9.44
CA LEU A 269 -15.95 4.22 10.85
C LEU A 269 -17.27 3.87 11.56
N THR A 270 -18.30 4.69 11.43
CA THR A 270 -19.59 4.50 12.11
C THR A 270 -20.36 3.30 11.56
N SER A 271 -20.14 2.92 10.30
CA SER A 271 -20.70 1.70 9.72
C SER A 271 -20.19 0.42 10.38
N TYR A 272 -18.96 0.47 10.94
CA TYR A 272 -18.35 -0.65 11.67
C TYR A 272 -18.52 -0.56 13.20
N LEU A 273 -19.04 0.55 13.73
CA LEU A 273 -19.35 0.70 15.16
C LEU A 273 -20.74 0.20 15.53
N ASN A 274 -21.65 0.06 14.57
CA ASN A 274 -23.08 -0.21 14.79
C ASN A 274 -23.52 -1.51 14.15
N GLU A 275 -24.41 -2.26 14.83
CA GLU A 275 -25.12 -3.41 14.25
C GLU A 275 -26.42 -2.97 13.54
N PHE A 276 -27.06 -1.92 14.06
CA PHE A 276 -28.32 -1.37 13.52
C PHE A 276 -28.30 0.18 13.61
N PRO A 277 -27.62 0.84 12.65
CA PRO A 277 -27.41 2.27 12.73
C PRO A 277 -28.68 3.09 12.51
N THR A 278 -28.86 4.13 13.33
CA THR A 278 -29.88 5.15 13.15
C THR A 278 -29.24 6.52 13.44
N VAL A 279 -29.50 7.49 12.55
CA VAL A 279 -28.98 8.85 12.71
C VAL A 279 -29.98 9.68 13.52
N ILE A 280 -29.49 10.33 14.56
CA ILE A 280 -30.23 11.34 15.33
C ILE A 280 -29.53 12.70 15.21
N MET A 281 -30.31 13.76 15.35
CA MET A 281 -29.83 15.15 15.36
C MET A 281 -29.95 15.72 16.76
N GLY A 282 -28.88 16.28 17.27
CA GLY A 282 -28.84 17.01 18.53
C GLY A 282 -28.39 18.45 18.32
N ASP A 283 -28.53 19.24 19.37
CA ASP A 283 -28.26 20.68 19.39
C ASP A 283 -27.18 21.00 20.43
N PHE A 284 -26.45 22.12 20.25
CA PHE A 284 -25.53 22.65 21.22
C PHE A 284 -25.69 24.18 21.29
N ASP A 285 -25.14 24.79 22.34
CA ASP A 285 -25.23 26.25 22.55
C ASP A 285 -24.55 27.01 21.40
N PRO A 286 -25.28 27.89 20.68
CA PRO A 286 -24.74 28.67 19.58
C PRO A 286 -23.49 29.50 19.91
N SER A 287 -23.27 29.83 21.16
CA SER A 287 -22.08 30.58 21.60
C SER A 287 -20.78 29.82 21.31
N TYR A 288 -20.81 28.47 21.18
CA TYR A 288 -19.62 27.73 20.83
C TYR A 288 -19.16 27.95 19.38
N LEU A 289 -20.03 28.46 18.50
CA LEU A 289 -19.65 28.84 17.13
C LEU A 289 -18.68 30.04 17.07
N GLU A 290 -18.34 30.67 18.18
CA GLU A 290 -17.22 31.61 18.28
C GLU A 290 -15.84 30.93 18.23
N LEU A 291 -15.78 29.63 18.50
CA LEU A 291 -14.56 28.85 18.33
C LEU A 291 -14.33 28.53 16.84
N PRO A 292 -13.06 28.37 16.40
CA PRO A 292 -12.77 27.92 15.07
C PRO A 292 -13.45 26.59 14.73
N ASP A 293 -13.98 26.49 13.52
CA ASP A 293 -14.70 25.30 13.04
C ASP A 293 -13.86 24.03 13.15
N GLU A 294 -12.55 24.12 12.92
CA GLU A 294 -11.63 22.98 13.03
C GLU A 294 -11.60 22.37 14.42
N ILE A 295 -11.71 23.21 15.46
CA ILE A 295 -11.75 22.74 16.85
C ILE A 295 -13.08 22.02 17.10
N LEU A 296 -14.19 22.63 16.70
CA LEU A 296 -15.52 22.04 16.89
C LEU A 296 -15.66 20.72 16.14
N LEU A 297 -15.25 20.70 14.86
CA LEU A 297 -15.31 19.51 14.02
C LEU A 297 -14.42 18.39 14.56
N THR A 298 -13.20 18.70 15.03
CA THR A 298 -12.30 17.70 15.63
C THR A 298 -12.90 17.12 16.90
N VAL A 299 -13.41 17.94 17.79
CA VAL A 299 -14.06 17.47 19.03
C VAL A 299 -15.26 16.57 18.69
N MET A 300 -16.11 16.97 17.77
CA MET A 300 -17.26 16.17 17.32
C MET A 300 -16.80 14.84 16.70
N ARG A 301 -15.88 14.88 15.74
CA ARG A 301 -15.43 13.75 14.95
C ARG A 301 -14.60 12.76 15.77
N ASP A 302 -13.52 13.24 16.39
CA ASP A 302 -12.49 12.35 16.93
C ASP A 302 -12.81 11.88 18.35
N HIS A 303 -13.51 12.69 19.13
CA HIS A 303 -13.87 12.34 20.50
C HIS A 303 -15.27 11.71 20.61
N GLN A 304 -16.25 12.17 19.83
CA GLN A 304 -17.64 11.72 19.96
C GLN A 304 -18.17 10.93 18.78
N LYS A 305 -17.48 10.92 17.62
CA LYS A 305 -17.92 10.29 16.36
C LYS A 305 -19.22 10.91 15.84
N TYR A 306 -19.35 12.24 15.97
CA TYR A 306 -20.47 13.04 15.47
C TYR A 306 -20.07 13.75 14.18
N PHE A 307 -21.07 13.99 13.35
CA PHE A 307 -20.95 14.79 12.12
C PHE A 307 -21.38 16.21 12.40
N GLY A 308 -20.64 17.18 11.89
CA GLY A 308 -21.05 18.58 11.86
C GLY A 308 -22.25 18.78 10.90
N VAL A 309 -23.00 19.85 11.13
CA VAL A 309 -24.14 20.25 10.30
C VAL A 309 -23.92 21.68 9.83
N GLU A 310 -24.11 21.90 8.53
CA GLU A 310 -23.89 23.16 7.85
C GLU A 310 -25.20 23.74 7.29
N ASP A 311 -25.20 25.05 7.13
CA ASP A 311 -26.19 25.74 6.31
C ASP A 311 -25.88 25.58 4.80
N LYS A 312 -26.70 26.18 3.95
CA LYS A 312 -26.51 26.14 2.49
C LYS A 312 -25.30 26.92 1.99
N ALA A 313 -24.74 27.80 2.80
CA ALA A 313 -23.56 28.57 2.50
C ALA A 313 -22.27 27.84 2.93
N GLY A 314 -22.40 26.73 3.63
CA GLY A 314 -21.29 25.94 4.14
C GLY A 314 -20.81 26.39 5.53
N ASN A 315 -21.55 27.24 6.24
CA ASN A 315 -21.20 27.63 7.60
C ASN A 315 -21.69 26.58 8.59
N LEU A 316 -20.86 26.27 9.58
CA LEU A 316 -21.24 25.35 10.66
C LEU A 316 -22.43 25.91 11.44
N THR A 317 -23.37 25.04 11.81
CA THR A 317 -24.56 25.38 12.58
C THR A 317 -24.53 24.76 13.98
N PRO A 318 -25.34 25.24 14.96
CA PRO A 318 -25.31 24.71 16.32
C PRO A 318 -26.02 23.36 16.44
N HIS A 319 -25.74 22.47 15.46
CA HIS A 319 -26.36 21.15 15.35
C HIS A 319 -25.27 20.09 15.08
N PHE A 320 -25.53 18.85 15.50
CA PHE A 320 -24.68 17.71 15.18
C PHE A 320 -25.54 16.49 14.84
N LEU A 321 -24.97 15.54 14.11
CA LEU A 321 -25.58 14.24 13.87
C LEU A 321 -24.77 13.15 14.54
N ALA A 322 -25.46 12.25 15.24
CA ALA A 322 -24.87 11.08 15.87
C ALA A 322 -25.49 9.80 15.29
N VAL A 323 -24.65 8.78 15.05
CA VAL A 323 -25.11 7.45 14.64
C VAL A 323 -25.22 6.57 15.88
N ILE A 324 -26.44 6.23 16.25
CA ILE A 324 -26.74 5.40 17.42
C ILE A 324 -26.98 3.93 16.99
N ASN A 325 -26.69 3.00 17.89
CA ASN A 325 -26.91 1.57 17.67
C ASN A 325 -28.27 1.13 18.26
N LEU A 326 -29.34 1.80 17.85
CA LEU A 326 -30.73 1.56 18.27
C LEU A 326 -31.67 1.82 17.11
N GLU A 327 -32.90 1.31 17.18
CA GLU A 327 -33.90 1.54 16.16
C GLU A 327 -34.36 3.01 16.10
N ASN A 328 -34.54 3.63 17.26
CA ASN A 328 -34.95 5.03 17.41
C ASN A 328 -34.58 5.57 18.81
N ASP A 329 -34.75 6.86 19.02
CA ASP A 329 -34.68 7.55 20.31
C ASP A 329 -36.02 8.25 20.65
N ALA A 330 -37.09 7.48 20.75
CA ALA A 330 -38.47 7.99 20.90
C ALA A 330 -38.66 8.87 22.16
N LYS A 331 -37.81 8.69 23.19
CA LYS A 331 -37.86 9.47 24.41
C LYS A 331 -36.83 10.63 24.47
N ASN A 332 -36.06 10.81 23.42
CA ASN A 332 -34.95 11.76 23.32
C ASN A 332 -33.90 11.63 24.44
N LEU A 333 -33.81 10.51 25.11
CA LEU A 333 -32.88 10.30 26.22
C LEU A 333 -31.42 10.16 25.72
N VAL A 334 -31.24 9.47 24.57
CA VAL A 334 -29.94 9.28 23.97
C VAL A 334 -29.44 10.63 23.43
N ARG A 335 -30.31 11.38 22.73
CA ARG A 335 -30.01 12.73 22.25
C ARG A 335 -29.57 13.65 23.37
N ALA A 336 -30.37 13.76 24.44
CA ALA A 336 -30.04 14.60 25.60
C ALA A 336 -28.70 14.20 26.27
N GLY A 337 -28.39 12.88 26.29
CA GLY A 337 -27.10 12.39 26.76
C GLY A 337 -25.93 12.87 25.90
N HIS A 338 -26.08 12.78 24.56
CA HIS A 338 -25.08 13.26 23.61
C HIS A 338 -24.88 14.78 23.67
N GLU A 339 -25.97 15.56 23.74
CA GLU A 339 -25.92 17.01 23.90
C GLU A 339 -25.14 17.42 25.18
N LYS A 340 -25.41 16.76 26.31
CA LYS A 340 -24.70 17.00 27.57
C LYS A 340 -23.21 16.69 27.49
N VAL A 341 -22.83 15.57 26.86
CA VAL A 341 -21.42 15.19 26.72
C VAL A 341 -20.70 16.17 25.78
N LEU A 342 -21.34 16.55 24.68
CA LEU A 342 -20.77 17.49 23.74
C LEU A 342 -20.56 18.87 24.34
N ALA A 343 -21.54 19.36 25.11
CA ALA A 343 -21.44 20.64 25.83
C ALA A 343 -20.24 20.64 26.81
N ALA A 344 -20.00 19.55 27.53
CA ALA A 344 -18.82 19.44 28.40
C ALA A 344 -17.51 19.49 27.60
N ARG A 345 -17.44 18.78 26.49
CA ARG A 345 -16.24 18.77 25.61
C ARG A 345 -15.97 20.11 24.94
N PHE A 346 -17.02 20.83 24.55
CA PHE A 346 -16.88 22.18 24.00
C PHE A 346 -16.48 23.19 25.06
N ALA A 347 -16.96 23.04 26.31
CA ALA A 347 -16.51 23.87 27.42
C ALA A 347 -15.02 23.67 27.71
N ASP A 348 -14.51 22.41 27.67
CA ASP A 348 -13.09 22.11 27.80
C ASP A 348 -12.29 22.79 26.67
N ALA A 349 -12.75 22.62 25.41
CA ALA A 349 -12.09 23.18 24.23
C ALA A 349 -12.04 24.74 24.30
N ARG A 350 -13.14 25.39 24.71
CA ARG A 350 -13.18 26.85 24.90
C ARG A 350 -12.19 27.28 25.98
N PHE A 351 -12.17 26.58 27.10
CA PHE A 351 -11.25 26.89 28.21
C PHE A 351 -9.78 26.81 27.75
N PHE A 352 -9.39 25.77 27.01
CA PHE A 352 -8.02 25.63 26.48
C PHE A 352 -7.73 26.69 25.42
N TRP A 353 -8.67 26.96 24.52
CA TRP A 353 -8.53 28.01 23.51
C TRP A 353 -8.24 29.37 24.11
N GLU A 354 -9.00 29.78 25.13
CA GLU A 354 -8.83 31.04 25.82
C GLU A 354 -7.58 31.08 26.72
N THR A 355 -7.20 29.94 27.30
CA THR A 355 -6.06 29.86 28.21
C THR A 355 -4.75 29.90 27.46
N ASP A 356 -4.61 29.13 26.39
CA ASP A 356 -3.38 29.07 25.61
C ASP A 356 -3.07 30.41 24.91
N GLN A 357 -4.08 31.18 24.53
CA GLN A 357 -3.90 32.49 23.89
C GLN A 357 -3.44 33.61 24.87
N LYS A 358 -3.42 33.38 26.16
CA LYS A 358 -2.86 34.35 27.14
C LYS A 358 -1.36 34.54 26.95
N HIS A 359 -0.71 33.63 26.25
CA HIS A 359 0.71 33.64 25.97
C HIS A 359 0.95 33.59 24.45
N PRO A 360 1.84 34.46 23.93
CA PRO A 360 2.29 34.29 22.54
C PRO A 360 2.80 32.88 22.24
N LEU A 361 2.50 32.34 21.05
CA LEU A 361 2.90 30.98 20.66
C LEU A 361 4.42 30.79 20.79
N ALA A 362 5.22 31.81 20.53
CA ALA A 362 6.67 31.79 20.68
C ALA A 362 7.15 31.54 22.14
N GLU A 363 6.36 31.90 23.16
CA GLU A 363 6.71 31.65 24.57
C GLU A 363 6.67 30.15 24.93
N TYR A 364 6.05 29.34 24.10
CA TYR A 364 6.06 27.88 24.26
C TYR A 364 7.34 27.21 23.71
N LEU A 365 8.13 27.91 22.88
CA LEU A 365 9.37 27.35 22.27
C LEU A 365 10.36 26.80 23.33
N PRO A 366 10.68 27.50 24.45
CA PRO A 366 11.59 26.95 25.47
C PRO A 366 11.05 25.65 26.11
N LYS A 367 9.74 25.46 26.17
CA LYS A 367 9.14 24.26 26.75
C LYS A 367 9.38 23.01 25.89
N LEU A 368 9.63 23.18 24.58
CA LEU A 368 9.97 22.08 23.68
C LEU A 368 11.33 21.43 24.01
N ALA A 369 12.23 22.14 24.68
CA ALA A 369 13.49 21.58 25.18
C ALA A 369 13.28 20.54 26.31
N LEU A 370 12.10 20.50 26.91
CA LEU A 370 11.71 19.52 27.94
C LEU A 370 10.97 18.31 27.37
N VAL A 371 10.62 18.33 26.09
CA VAL A 371 9.85 17.26 25.45
C VAL A 371 10.80 16.43 24.57
N THR A 372 10.98 15.17 24.93
CA THR A 372 11.82 14.25 24.17
C THR A 372 11.20 13.96 22.81
N TYR A 373 11.93 14.22 21.72
CA TYR A 373 11.56 13.78 20.38
C TYR A 373 11.89 12.29 20.20
N GLU A 374 13.15 11.96 20.36
CA GLU A 374 13.69 10.58 20.42
C GLU A 374 14.94 10.59 21.29
N SER A 375 15.10 9.60 22.16
CA SER A 375 16.14 9.57 23.19
C SER A 375 17.57 9.74 22.67
N ARG A 376 17.83 9.31 21.45
CA ARG A 376 19.13 9.40 20.77
C ARG A 376 19.29 10.65 19.91
N LEU A 377 18.21 11.36 19.60
CA LEU A 377 18.15 12.53 18.73
C LEU A 377 17.87 13.86 19.46
N GLY A 378 17.55 13.78 20.76
CA GLY A 378 17.29 14.94 21.60
C GLY A 378 15.81 15.30 21.73
N THR A 379 15.55 16.57 21.91
CA THR A 379 14.24 17.14 22.21
C THR A 379 13.55 17.68 20.96
N TYR A 380 12.26 18.05 21.10
CA TYR A 380 11.56 18.80 20.06
C TYR A 380 12.17 20.20 19.85
N GLY A 381 12.78 20.81 20.87
CA GLY A 381 13.57 22.03 20.71
C GLY A 381 14.75 21.85 19.76
N ASP A 382 15.51 20.76 19.91
CA ASP A 382 16.59 20.41 18.98
C ASP A 382 16.07 20.17 17.56
N LYS A 383 14.94 19.50 17.42
CA LYS A 383 14.27 19.26 16.11
C LYS A 383 13.90 20.58 15.45
N VAL A 384 13.26 21.50 16.18
CA VAL A 384 12.86 22.82 15.65
C VAL A 384 14.08 23.57 15.11
N GLU A 385 15.18 23.59 15.84
CA GLU A 385 16.38 24.28 15.39
C GLU A 385 16.98 23.65 14.10
N ARG A 386 16.95 22.32 13.95
CA ARG A 386 17.30 21.66 12.70
C ARG A 386 16.35 22.03 11.56
N MET A 387 15.04 21.98 11.83
CA MET A 387 14.02 22.39 10.85
C MET A 387 14.22 23.83 10.38
N ARG A 388 14.53 24.77 11.27
CA ARG A 388 14.83 26.17 10.92
C ARG A 388 16.02 26.28 9.96
N GLN A 389 17.13 25.58 10.23
CA GLN A 389 18.30 25.57 9.36
C GLN A 389 17.98 25.03 7.97
N ILE A 390 17.23 23.91 7.91
CA ILE A 390 16.84 23.26 6.65
C ILE A 390 15.86 24.17 5.89
N ALA A 391 14.87 24.75 6.58
CA ALA A 391 13.87 25.63 5.95
C ALA A 391 14.51 26.89 5.35
N ARG A 392 15.46 27.55 6.07
CA ARG A 392 16.24 28.64 5.51
C ARG A 392 17.00 28.23 4.26
N TRP A 393 17.70 27.10 4.34
CA TRP A 393 18.46 26.57 3.20
C TRP A 393 17.56 26.32 1.97
N ILE A 394 16.42 25.68 2.13
CA ILE A 394 15.47 25.44 1.02
C ILE A 394 14.98 26.76 0.45
N ALA A 395 14.58 27.72 1.30
CA ALA A 395 14.11 29.02 0.87
C ALA A 395 15.17 29.79 0.08
N GLU A 396 16.43 29.80 0.53
CA GLU A 396 17.57 30.40 -0.17
C GLU A 396 17.81 29.76 -1.55
N GLN A 397 17.74 28.43 -1.66
CA GLN A 397 17.90 27.73 -2.94
C GLN A 397 16.80 28.13 -3.94
N TRP A 398 15.56 28.15 -3.50
CA TRP A 398 14.44 28.50 -4.36
C TRP A 398 14.43 29.97 -4.73
N PHE A 399 14.72 30.85 -3.79
CA PHE A 399 14.86 32.29 -4.08
C PHE A 399 15.95 32.56 -5.13
N SER A 400 17.10 31.92 -4.98
CA SER A 400 18.23 32.03 -5.93
C SER A 400 17.92 31.44 -7.30
N SER A 401 17.00 30.50 -7.38
CA SER A 401 16.51 29.90 -8.63
C SER A 401 15.39 30.72 -9.31
N GLY A 402 15.10 31.92 -8.79
CA GLY A 402 14.12 32.82 -9.38
C GLY A 402 12.70 32.73 -8.79
N TYR A 403 12.50 31.87 -7.76
CA TYR A 403 11.21 31.79 -7.05
C TYR A 403 11.16 32.82 -5.92
N HIS A 404 10.93 34.07 -6.25
CA HIS A 404 10.92 35.19 -5.32
C HIS A 404 9.80 35.15 -4.26
N GLN A 405 8.87 34.20 -4.36
CA GLN A 405 7.88 33.89 -3.33
C GLN A 405 8.43 33.08 -2.15
N ALA A 406 9.64 32.54 -2.25
CA ALA A 406 10.34 31.83 -1.19
C ALA A 406 10.93 32.86 -0.19
N ASP A 407 10.14 33.23 0.80
CA ASP A 407 10.58 34.15 1.86
C ASP A 407 11.38 33.41 2.93
N VAL A 408 12.68 33.70 3.01
CA VAL A 408 13.62 33.08 3.97
C VAL A 408 13.23 33.40 5.41
N SER A 409 12.83 34.64 5.68
CA SER A 409 12.47 35.07 7.04
C SER A 409 11.15 34.46 7.51
N GLY A 410 10.17 34.41 6.61
CA GLY A 410 8.88 33.75 6.87
C GLY A 410 9.01 32.24 7.04
N ALA A 411 9.88 31.59 6.25
CA ALA A 411 10.15 30.17 6.40
C ALA A 411 10.85 29.83 7.73
N ASP A 412 11.83 30.64 8.16
CA ASP A 412 12.50 30.48 9.46
C ASP A 412 11.50 30.68 10.61
N ARG A 413 10.68 31.76 10.54
CA ARG A 413 9.68 32.05 11.58
C ARG A 413 8.63 30.96 11.66
N ALA A 414 8.13 30.49 10.54
CA ALA A 414 7.15 29.40 10.51
C ALA A 414 7.74 28.09 11.07
N ALA A 415 8.97 27.75 10.73
CA ALA A 415 9.66 26.58 11.28
C ALA A 415 9.88 26.70 12.80
N GLU A 416 10.19 27.90 13.30
CA GLU A 416 10.33 28.18 14.73
C GLU A 416 9.03 27.90 15.50
N LEU A 417 7.89 28.30 14.96
CA LEU A 417 6.58 28.17 15.60
C LEU A 417 5.91 26.80 15.37
N ALA A 418 6.31 26.06 14.35
CA ALA A 418 5.59 24.90 13.84
C ALA A 418 5.30 23.79 14.86
N LYS A 419 6.09 23.67 15.92
CA LYS A 419 5.93 22.65 16.97
C LYS A 419 5.54 23.20 18.33
N CYS A 420 5.38 24.52 18.45
CA CYS A 420 5.10 25.17 19.74
C CYS A 420 3.75 24.74 20.33
N ASP A 421 2.78 24.40 19.51
CA ASP A 421 1.47 23.93 19.91
C ASP A 421 1.49 22.56 20.62
N LEU A 422 2.50 21.73 20.42
CA LEU A 422 2.63 20.42 21.08
C LEU A 422 2.65 20.49 22.61
N VAL A 423 2.98 21.64 23.18
CA VAL A 423 3.05 21.87 24.63
C VAL A 423 1.95 22.80 25.15
N THR A 424 0.96 23.12 24.32
CA THR A 424 -0.26 23.81 24.71
C THR A 424 -1.23 22.85 25.38
N ASP A 425 -2.14 23.37 26.19
CA ASP A 425 -3.15 22.55 26.86
C ASP A 425 -4.16 21.99 25.85
N MET A 426 -4.48 22.74 24.80
CA MET A 426 -5.32 22.28 23.70
C MET A 426 -4.78 21.00 23.06
N VAL A 427 -3.52 20.97 22.62
CA VAL A 427 -2.95 19.81 21.93
C VAL A 427 -2.68 18.64 22.88
N ARG A 428 -2.48 18.88 24.17
CA ARG A 428 -2.37 17.81 25.18
C ARG A 428 -3.67 17.03 25.33
N GLU A 429 -4.82 17.70 25.27
CA GLU A 429 -6.14 17.05 25.36
C GLU A 429 -6.66 16.59 23.98
N PHE A 430 -6.46 17.41 22.94
CA PHE A 430 -6.93 17.18 21.56
C PHE A 430 -5.74 17.05 20.62
N THR A 431 -5.08 15.90 20.68
CA THR A 431 -3.83 15.62 19.95
C THR A 431 -3.95 15.71 18.43
N GLU A 432 -5.16 15.53 17.92
CA GLU A 432 -5.49 15.61 16.51
C GLU A 432 -5.40 17.03 15.94
N LEU A 433 -5.45 18.05 16.83
CA LEU A 433 -5.33 19.45 16.46
C LEU A 433 -3.89 19.95 16.30
N GLN A 434 -2.88 19.09 16.52
CA GLN A 434 -1.48 19.47 16.34
C GLN A 434 -1.22 20.07 14.94
N GLY A 435 -0.50 21.17 14.89
CA GLY A 435 -0.28 21.97 13.68
C GLY A 435 -1.45 22.90 13.37
N ILE A 436 -2.68 22.39 13.34
CA ILE A 436 -3.89 23.15 13.05
C ILE A 436 -4.03 24.30 14.06
N VAL A 437 -4.07 23.99 15.35
CA VAL A 437 -4.26 24.99 16.39
C VAL A 437 -3.05 25.91 16.54
N GLY A 438 -1.85 25.43 16.26
CA GLY A 438 -0.65 26.26 16.18
C GLY A 438 -0.79 27.38 15.13
N GLY A 439 -1.31 27.02 13.94
CA GLY A 439 -1.60 27.99 12.89
C GLY A 439 -2.71 28.97 13.25
N LEU A 440 -3.78 28.49 13.90
CA LEU A 440 -4.88 29.34 14.37
C LEU A 440 -4.40 30.33 15.46
N TYR A 441 -3.59 29.89 16.41
CA TYR A 441 -2.97 30.77 17.38
C TYR A 441 -2.08 31.83 16.74
N ALA A 442 -1.21 31.41 15.80
CA ALA A 442 -0.36 32.32 15.06
C ALA A 442 -1.17 33.39 14.30
N GLN A 443 -2.27 33.01 13.68
CA GLN A 443 -3.16 33.92 12.97
C GLN A 443 -3.80 34.97 13.93
N VAL A 444 -4.39 34.51 15.04
CA VAL A 444 -5.03 35.39 16.00
C VAL A 444 -4.02 36.33 16.68
N GLN A 445 -2.79 35.89 16.87
CA GLN A 445 -1.69 36.67 17.44
C GLN A 445 -1.02 37.62 16.45
N GLY A 446 -1.49 37.70 15.21
CA GLY A 446 -1.03 38.65 14.20
C GLY A 446 0.25 38.27 13.46
N GLU A 447 0.63 37.00 13.46
CA GLU A 447 1.70 36.53 12.55
C GLU A 447 1.26 36.71 11.09
N PRO A 448 2.21 36.95 10.17
CA PRO A 448 1.88 37.03 8.75
C PRO A 448 1.10 35.80 8.27
N GLU A 449 0.14 35.99 7.37
CA GLU A 449 -0.72 34.92 6.83
C GLU A 449 0.10 33.74 6.29
N ALA A 450 1.21 34.01 5.58
CA ALA A 450 2.11 32.98 5.09
C ALA A 450 2.77 32.14 6.20
N VAL A 451 3.07 32.76 7.35
CA VAL A 451 3.63 32.09 8.54
C VAL A 451 2.55 31.26 9.23
N ALA A 452 1.40 31.86 9.51
CA ALA A 452 0.30 31.16 10.18
C ALA A 452 -0.21 29.96 9.37
N SER A 453 -0.40 30.13 8.06
CA SER A 453 -0.80 29.04 7.18
C SER A 453 0.28 27.96 7.05
N ALA A 454 1.56 28.31 7.10
CA ALA A 454 2.65 27.35 7.10
C ALA A 454 2.69 26.52 8.39
N VAL A 455 2.50 27.14 9.55
CA VAL A 455 2.37 26.45 10.84
C VAL A 455 1.18 25.49 10.82
N TYR A 456 0.05 25.91 10.26
CA TYR A 456 -1.15 25.07 10.13
C TYR A 456 -0.92 23.85 9.25
N ASP A 457 -0.25 24.03 8.10
CA ASP A 457 -0.16 23.01 7.04
C ASP A 457 1.10 22.13 7.11
N HIS A 458 2.08 22.41 7.97
CA HIS A 458 3.42 21.78 7.89
C HIS A 458 3.43 20.25 8.02
N TYR A 459 2.41 19.63 8.59
CA TYR A 459 2.27 18.18 8.58
C TYR A 459 1.79 17.62 7.24
N ARG A 460 1.17 18.45 6.38
CA ARG A 460 0.68 18.02 5.06
C ARG A 460 1.85 17.76 4.09
N PRO A 461 1.68 16.86 3.11
CA PRO A 461 0.63 15.85 3.07
C PRO A 461 0.92 14.72 4.08
N VAL A 462 -0.12 14.19 4.73
CA VAL A 462 -0.03 13.02 5.61
C VAL A 462 -0.15 11.73 4.80
N GLY A 463 -0.83 11.78 3.67
CA GLY A 463 -1.04 10.67 2.73
C GLY A 463 -0.92 11.10 1.27
N LEU A 464 -1.03 10.13 0.37
CA LEU A 464 -0.88 10.39 -1.05
C LEU A 464 -2.04 11.20 -1.65
N ASP A 465 -3.24 11.04 -1.08
CA ASP A 465 -4.46 11.74 -1.52
C ASP A 465 -4.64 13.12 -0.85
N ASP A 466 -3.88 13.39 0.20
CA ASP A 466 -3.88 14.69 0.88
C ASP A 466 -3.32 15.81 0.00
N PRO A 467 -3.87 17.03 0.04
CA PRO A 467 -3.26 18.16 -0.63
C PRO A 467 -1.91 18.53 -0.02
N ILE A 468 -1.03 19.12 -0.80
CA ILE A 468 0.19 19.76 -0.29
C ILE A 468 -0.16 21.03 0.51
N PRO A 469 0.76 21.59 1.32
CA PRO A 469 0.55 22.88 1.99
C PRO A 469 0.11 23.97 1.00
N ARG A 470 -0.77 24.85 1.46
CA ARG A 470 -1.41 25.92 0.65
C ARG A 470 -0.44 27.00 0.17
N SER A 471 0.67 27.19 0.87
CA SER A 471 1.66 28.24 0.56
C SER A 471 3.06 27.66 0.30
N ILE A 472 3.89 28.39 -0.44
CA ILE A 472 5.31 28.01 -0.64
C ILE A 472 6.03 27.90 0.72
N THR A 473 5.82 28.83 1.63
CA THR A 473 6.36 28.80 2.99
C THR A 473 5.94 27.51 3.72
N GLY A 474 4.68 27.11 3.61
CA GLY A 474 4.18 25.84 4.17
C GLY A 474 4.86 24.63 3.56
N CYS A 475 5.09 24.61 2.26
CA CYS A 475 5.81 23.53 1.56
C CYS A 475 7.27 23.45 2.02
N ILE A 476 7.95 24.59 2.22
CA ILE A 476 9.33 24.65 2.74
C ILE A 476 9.40 24.03 4.14
N VAL A 477 8.52 24.44 5.05
CA VAL A 477 8.51 23.93 6.45
C VAL A 477 8.15 22.44 6.48
N SER A 478 7.20 22.02 5.64
CA SER A 478 6.83 20.62 5.51
C SER A 478 8.00 19.76 5.00
N LEU A 479 8.72 20.22 3.99
CA LEU A 479 9.92 19.54 3.50
C LEU A 479 10.98 19.45 4.60
N ALA A 480 11.23 20.55 5.33
CA ALA A 480 12.19 20.61 6.43
C ALA A 480 11.86 19.61 7.54
N ASP A 481 10.60 19.53 7.97
CA ASP A 481 10.15 18.57 9.00
C ASP A 481 10.32 17.12 8.55
N LYS A 482 9.92 16.82 7.30
CA LYS A 482 9.97 15.47 6.75
C LYS A 482 11.39 14.99 6.52
N ILE A 483 12.24 15.83 5.91
CA ILE A 483 13.64 15.43 5.63
C ILE A 483 14.45 15.32 6.92
N ASP A 484 14.27 16.22 7.89
CA ASP A 484 14.89 16.09 9.21
C ASP A 484 14.55 14.75 9.85
N SER A 485 13.27 14.37 9.85
CA SER A 485 12.83 13.10 10.43
C SER A 485 13.45 11.89 9.73
N ILE A 486 13.53 11.90 8.39
CA ILE A 486 14.10 10.79 7.63
C ILE A 486 15.60 10.66 7.91
N VAL A 487 16.36 11.74 7.73
CA VAL A 487 17.82 11.71 7.93
C VAL A 487 18.17 11.34 9.37
N ALA A 488 17.50 11.95 10.36
CA ALA A 488 17.74 11.67 11.77
C ALA A 488 17.45 10.21 12.15
N CYS A 489 16.36 9.63 11.66
CA CYS A 489 16.03 8.23 11.92
C CYS A 489 17.02 7.28 11.25
N TYR A 490 17.45 7.55 10.02
CA TYR A 490 18.48 6.75 9.34
C TYR A 490 19.82 6.81 10.08
N ALA A 491 20.23 7.98 10.55
CA ALA A 491 21.48 8.17 11.33
C ALA A 491 21.51 7.35 12.64
N ILE A 492 20.37 6.97 13.18
CA ILE A 492 20.27 6.11 14.37
C ILE A 492 19.89 4.66 14.06
N GLY A 493 19.83 4.29 12.78
CA GLY A 493 19.47 2.94 12.35
C GLY A 493 17.98 2.59 12.50
N ALA A 494 17.10 3.57 12.71
CA ALA A 494 15.64 3.35 12.80
C ALA A 494 15.01 3.33 11.40
N ILE A 495 15.48 2.38 10.56
CA ILE A 495 15.07 2.23 9.16
C ILE A 495 13.79 1.41 9.07
N PRO A 496 12.80 1.82 8.27
CA PRO A 496 11.58 1.05 8.06
C PRO A 496 11.85 -0.33 7.45
N SER A 497 11.31 -1.40 8.04
CA SER A 497 11.48 -2.77 7.55
C SER A 497 10.15 -3.54 7.54
N GLY A 498 9.85 -4.27 6.47
CA GLY A 498 8.59 -5.02 6.33
C GLY A 498 7.37 -4.12 6.60
N SER A 499 6.51 -4.51 7.55
CA SER A 499 5.35 -3.71 8.01
C SER A 499 5.68 -2.68 9.09
N SER A 500 6.92 -2.68 9.63
CA SER A 500 7.33 -1.77 10.71
C SER A 500 7.79 -0.43 10.17
N ASP A 501 7.13 0.64 10.58
CA ASP A 501 7.49 2.04 10.28
C ASP A 501 7.01 2.96 11.43
N PRO A 502 7.65 2.89 12.61
CA PRO A 502 7.17 3.56 13.82
C PRO A 502 7.19 5.09 13.72
N PHE A 503 8.04 5.65 12.86
CA PHE A 503 8.15 7.09 12.63
C PHE A 503 7.46 7.57 11.36
N ALA A 504 6.71 6.69 10.68
CA ALA A 504 5.99 6.99 9.43
C ALA A 504 6.90 7.55 8.30
N LEU A 505 8.15 7.11 8.25
CA LEU A 505 9.14 7.62 7.29
C LEU A 505 8.75 7.39 5.83
N ARG A 506 8.03 6.27 5.53
CA ARG A 506 7.52 6.02 4.17
C ARG A 506 6.54 7.09 3.73
N ARG A 507 5.65 7.51 4.63
CA ARG A 507 4.70 8.60 4.37
C ARG A 507 5.41 9.95 4.26
N ALA A 508 6.41 10.20 5.10
CA ALA A 508 7.24 11.41 5.02
C ALA A 508 7.96 11.50 3.67
N ALA A 509 8.58 10.42 3.20
CA ALA A 509 9.27 10.38 1.91
C ALA A 509 8.31 10.53 0.70
N LEU A 510 7.11 9.94 0.78
CA LEU A 510 6.04 10.20 -0.19
C LEU A 510 5.64 11.67 -0.21
N GLY A 511 5.53 12.30 0.97
CA GLY A 511 5.22 13.73 1.10
C GLY A 511 6.30 14.61 0.47
N VAL A 512 7.58 14.31 0.67
CA VAL A 512 8.70 15.03 0.03
C VAL A 512 8.58 14.96 -1.49
N ALA A 513 8.46 13.75 -2.04
CA ALA A 513 8.37 13.57 -3.49
C ALA A 513 7.11 14.24 -4.08
N LYS A 514 5.96 14.16 -3.39
CA LYS A 514 4.71 14.77 -3.82
C LYS A 514 4.83 16.30 -3.89
N ILE A 515 5.38 16.94 -2.84
CA ILE A 515 5.56 18.40 -2.81
C ILE A 515 6.45 18.85 -3.99
N ILE A 516 7.58 18.18 -4.20
CA ILE A 516 8.49 18.51 -5.31
C ILE A 516 7.79 18.37 -6.67
N PHE A 517 7.05 17.27 -6.88
CA PHE A 517 6.35 17.05 -8.14
C PHE A 517 5.18 17.99 -8.40
N GLU A 518 4.44 18.41 -7.36
CA GLU A 518 3.29 19.31 -7.54
C GLU A 518 3.72 20.76 -7.71
N LEU A 519 4.75 21.20 -6.98
CA LEU A 519 5.28 22.55 -7.13
C LEU A 519 6.11 22.73 -8.41
N GLN A 520 6.60 21.64 -9.03
CA GLN A 520 7.50 21.71 -10.19
C GLN A 520 8.77 22.55 -9.90
N LEU A 521 9.21 22.56 -8.65
CA LEU A 521 10.39 23.32 -8.22
C LEU A 521 11.63 22.45 -8.27
N PRO A 522 12.71 22.89 -8.97
CA PRO A 522 13.96 22.12 -9.00
C PRO A 522 14.59 22.08 -7.61
N LEU A 523 14.97 20.87 -7.17
CA LEU A 523 15.62 20.65 -5.91
C LEU A 523 16.51 19.40 -5.98
N SER A 524 17.81 19.56 -5.75
CA SER A 524 18.73 18.43 -5.67
C SER A 524 18.47 17.64 -4.37
N LEU A 525 18.15 16.36 -4.50
CA LEU A 525 17.96 15.47 -3.35
C LEU A 525 19.25 15.30 -2.55
N ALA A 526 20.39 15.22 -3.22
CA ALA A 526 21.69 15.10 -2.55
C ALA A 526 22.01 16.33 -1.70
N GLN A 527 21.74 17.53 -2.24
CA GLN A 527 21.95 18.77 -1.48
C GLN A 527 20.93 18.91 -0.34
N LEU A 528 19.68 18.52 -0.53
CA LEU A 528 18.65 18.53 0.52
C LEU A 528 19.03 17.60 1.67
N VAL A 529 19.45 16.36 1.36
CA VAL A 529 19.90 15.39 2.34
C VAL A 529 21.15 15.91 3.06
N GLY A 530 22.14 16.46 2.32
CA GLY A 530 23.35 17.06 2.89
C GLY A 530 23.06 18.23 3.85
N ALA A 531 22.09 19.09 3.51
CA ALA A 531 21.66 20.18 4.39
C ALA A 531 21.06 19.64 5.71
N ALA A 532 20.24 18.60 5.63
CA ALA A 532 19.67 17.96 6.80
C ALA A 532 20.71 17.20 7.63
N SER A 533 21.67 16.53 6.98
CA SER A 533 22.82 15.87 7.63
C SER A 533 23.63 16.87 8.45
N LYS A 534 23.96 18.00 7.84
CA LYS A 534 24.69 19.08 8.49
C LYS A 534 23.95 19.63 9.70
N ALA A 535 22.65 19.93 9.56
CA ALA A 535 21.83 20.42 10.66
C ALA A 535 21.76 19.41 11.82
N LEU A 536 21.70 18.10 11.51
CA LEU A 536 21.73 17.05 12.54
C LEU A 536 23.08 17.00 13.26
N GLU A 537 24.19 17.03 12.54
CA GLU A 537 25.54 16.97 13.13
C GLU A 537 25.86 18.17 14.03
N GLU A 538 25.37 19.36 13.67
CA GLU A 538 25.55 20.57 14.47
C GLU A 538 24.81 20.49 15.82
N ARG A 539 23.63 19.89 15.87
CA ARG A 539 22.81 19.78 17.08
C ARG A 539 23.00 18.47 17.84
N ALA A 540 23.47 17.43 17.17
CA ALA A 540 23.78 16.14 17.77
C ALA A 540 25.17 15.66 17.35
N PRO A 541 26.28 16.29 17.82
CA PRO A 541 27.64 16.04 17.32
C PRO A 541 28.13 14.59 17.45
N LYS A 542 27.46 13.80 18.30
CA LYS A 542 27.71 12.35 18.44
C LYS A 542 27.11 11.52 17.32
N ARG A 543 26.29 12.13 16.47
CA ARG A 543 25.60 11.49 15.34
C ARG A 543 26.18 12.00 14.04
N LYS A 544 27.13 11.25 13.51
CA LYS A 544 27.67 11.51 12.18
C LYS A 544 26.80 10.84 11.13
N VAL A 545 26.57 11.56 10.05
CA VAL A 545 25.88 11.03 8.87
C VAL A 545 26.94 10.80 7.81
N ASP A 546 27.34 9.55 7.63
CA ASP A 546 28.30 9.21 6.59
C ASP A 546 27.66 9.14 5.20
N SER A 547 28.49 9.05 4.18
CA SER A 547 28.04 9.00 2.79
C SER A 547 27.15 7.77 2.47
N GLU A 548 27.25 6.70 3.24
CA GLU A 548 26.44 5.50 3.06
C GLU A 548 25.02 5.74 3.57
N VAL A 549 24.88 6.40 4.72
CA VAL A 549 23.56 6.83 5.25
C VAL A 549 22.92 7.81 4.29
N GLU A 550 23.63 8.83 3.80
CA GLU A 550 23.08 9.79 2.83
C GLU A 550 22.60 9.09 1.55
N LYS A 551 23.40 8.19 1.02
CA LYS A 551 23.04 7.38 -0.15
C LYS A 551 21.77 6.55 0.10
N SER A 552 21.68 5.89 1.26
CA SER A 552 20.50 5.09 1.63
C SER A 552 19.24 5.94 1.77
N VAL A 553 19.36 7.18 2.28
CA VAL A 553 18.24 8.13 2.35
C VAL A 553 17.81 8.56 0.95
N ILE A 554 18.74 8.88 0.06
CA ILE A 554 18.44 9.25 -1.33
C ILE A 554 17.75 8.09 -2.04
N GLU A 555 18.25 6.87 -1.94
CA GLU A 555 17.63 5.68 -2.51
C GLU A 555 16.21 5.48 -1.98
N PHE A 556 15.98 5.69 -0.69
CA PHE A 556 14.66 5.61 -0.08
C PHE A 556 13.67 6.66 -0.62
N LEU A 557 14.13 7.89 -0.86
CA LEU A 557 13.33 8.96 -1.48
C LEU A 557 13.02 8.62 -2.95
N LEU A 558 14.01 8.15 -3.71
CA LEU A 558 13.86 7.76 -5.10
C LEU A 558 12.84 6.63 -5.29
N GLU A 559 12.84 5.64 -4.40
CA GLU A 559 11.84 4.55 -4.44
C GLU A 559 10.41 5.08 -4.24
N ARG A 560 10.21 6.11 -3.41
CA ARG A 560 8.90 6.74 -3.22
C ARG A 560 8.51 7.61 -4.42
N ALA A 561 9.47 8.28 -5.02
CA ALA A 561 9.26 9.04 -6.26
C ALA A 561 8.85 8.12 -7.43
N LYS A 562 9.54 6.98 -7.61
CA LYS A 562 9.17 5.95 -8.60
C LYS A 562 7.74 5.44 -8.38
N TYR A 563 7.36 5.20 -7.12
CA TYR A 563 6.00 4.77 -6.78
C TYR A 563 4.95 5.79 -7.24
N ILE A 564 5.15 7.09 -6.97
CA ILE A 564 4.23 8.15 -7.41
C ILE A 564 4.12 8.20 -8.94
N LEU A 565 5.25 8.12 -9.64
CA LEU A 565 5.29 8.19 -11.10
C LEU A 565 4.53 7.02 -11.74
N ARG A 566 4.67 5.81 -11.20
CA ARG A 566 3.97 4.62 -11.70
C ARG A 566 2.48 4.63 -11.34
N GLU A 567 2.17 4.73 -10.06
CA GLU A 567 0.80 4.48 -9.56
C GLU A 567 -0.14 5.67 -9.74
N ARG A 568 0.39 6.90 -9.83
CA ARG A 568 -0.42 8.12 -9.92
C ARG A 568 -0.30 8.86 -11.25
N ARG A 569 0.84 8.73 -11.93
CA ARG A 569 1.06 9.39 -13.23
C ARG A 569 1.01 8.40 -14.40
N GLY A 570 0.91 7.10 -14.14
CA GLY A 570 0.66 6.05 -15.15
C GLY A 570 1.84 5.73 -16.06
N PHE A 571 3.08 6.05 -15.64
CA PHE A 571 4.27 5.67 -16.39
C PHE A 571 4.58 4.17 -16.24
N ALA A 572 5.10 3.55 -17.29
CA ALA A 572 5.47 2.14 -17.26
C ALA A 572 6.69 1.89 -16.38
N TYR A 573 6.76 0.69 -15.78
CA TYR A 573 7.83 0.30 -14.85
C TYR A 573 9.23 0.45 -15.45
N ASP A 574 9.41 0.00 -16.69
CA ASP A 574 10.68 0.03 -17.42
C ASP A 574 11.08 1.45 -17.84
N GLU A 575 10.12 2.33 -18.20
CA GLU A 575 10.37 3.74 -18.47
C GLU A 575 10.93 4.46 -17.25
N VAL A 576 10.29 4.23 -16.08
CA VAL A 576 10.73 4.81 -14.81
C VAL A 576 12.13 4.31 -14.47
N ASN A 577 12.39 3.01 -14.60
CA ASN A 577 13.72 2.46 -14.32
C ASN A 577 14.78 3.02 -15.27
N ALA A 578 14.51 3.14 -16.56
CA ALA A 578 15.42 3.69 -17.55
C ALA A 578 15.86 5.13 -17.21
N VAL A 579 14.91 5.98 -16.84
CA VAL A 579 15.21 7.39 -16.48
C VAL A 579 15.98 7.46 -15.16
N PHE A 580 15.58 6.69 -14.15
CA PHE A 580 16.23 6.70 -12.84
C PHE A 580 17.63 6.08 -12.85
N ALA A 581 17.87 5.10 -13.73
CA ALA A 581 19.22 4.55 -13.95
C ALA A 581 20.19 5.58 -14.55
N ALA A 582 19.68 6.54 -15.33
CA ALA A 582 20.46 7.65 -15.85
C ALA A 582 20.73 8.77 -14.81
N GLY A 583 20.22 8.61 -13.57
CA GLY A 583 20.30 9.57 -12.49
C GLY A 583 19.03 10.40 -12.32
N ALA A 584 18.61 10.65 -11.08
CA ALA A 584 17.38 11.36 -10.74
C ALA A 584 17.55 12.21 -9.47
N ASP A 585 18.62 12.98 -9.40
CA ASP A 585 18.88 13.87 -8.26
C ASP A 585 17.87 15.04 -8.21
N ASP A 586 17.45 15.54 -9.38
CA ASP A 586 16.30 16.44 -9.53
C ASP A 586 15.09 15.63 -10.02
N LEU A 587 14.05 15.56 -9.21
CA LEU A 587 12.83 14.80 -9.51
C LEU A 587 11.98 15.47 -10.60
N VAL A 588 12.04 16.79 -10.74
CA VAL A 588 11.30 17.52 -11.78
C VAL A 588 11.93 17.24 -13.13
N ASP A 589 13.27 17.34 -13.22
CA ASP A 589 14.04 16.95 -14.39
C ASP A 589 13.78 15.49 -14.79
N ALA A 590 13.82 14.58 -13.82
CA ALA A 590 13.53 13.17 -14.06
C ALA A 590 12.11 12.96 -14.63
N ALA A 591 11.10 13.68 -14.12
CA ALA A 591 9.73 13.60 -14.63
C ALA A 591 9.59 14.14 -16.05
N GLN A 592 10.33 15.21 -16.40
CA GLN A 592 10.35 15.76 -17.76
C GLN A 592 11.01 14.79 -18.74
N ARG A 593 12.14 14.18 -18.36
CA ARG A 593 12.79 13.13 -19.16
C ARG A 593 11.88 11.93 -19.36
N LEU A 594 11.16 11.53 -18.33
CA LEU A 594 10.23 10.41 -18.37
C LEU A 594 9.06 10.68 -19.34
N SER A 595 8.50 11.89 -19.33
CA SER A 595 7.47 12.30 -20.29
C SER A 595 7.98 12.26 -21.72
N ALA A 596 9.24 12.66 -21.94
CA ALA A 596 9.86 12.60 -23.27
C ALA A 596 10.08 11.14 -23.73
N VAL A 597 10.54 10.26 -22.85
CA VAL A 597 10.71 8.82 -23.15
C VAL A 597 9.37 8.19 -23.52
N GLN A 598 8.33 8.43 -22.73
CA GLN A 598 6.98 7.92 -23.01
C GLN A 598 6.45 8.38 -24.37
N ALA A 599 6.69 9.65 -24.72
CA ALA A 599 6.21 10.24 -25.99
C ALA A 599 6.84 9.58 -27.23
N ILE A 600 8.10 9.15 -27.15
CA ILE A 600 8.83 8.60 -28.31
C ILE A 600 8.95 7.09 -28.31
N ARG A 601 8.66 6.42 -27.19
CA ARG A 601 8.87 4.98 -27.00
C ARG A 601 8.33 4.12 -28.15
N HIS A 602 7.13 4.43 -28.66
CA HIS A 602 6.44 3.67 -29.70
C HIS A 602 6.69 4.18 -31.11
N THR A 603 7.68 5.06 -31.31
CA THR A 603 8.06 5.50 -32.65
C THR A 603 8.83 4.40 -33.37
N LYS A 604 8.72 4.39 -34.72
CA LYS A 604 9.30 3.38 -35.60
C LYS A 604 10.80 3.15 -35.39
N ASP A 605 11.54 4.18 -35.01
CA ASP A 605 13.01 4.15 -34.96
C ASP A 605 13.56 4.00 -33.53
N PHE A 606 12.77 4.35 -32.51
CA PHE A 606 13.25 4.35 -31.13
C PHE A 606 13.31 2.94 -30.50
N GLU A 607 12.27 2.12 -30.67
CA GLU A 607 12.25 0.78 -30.09
C GLU A 607 13.37 -0.15 -30.63
N PRO A 608 13.64 -0.17 -31.95
CA PRO A 608 14.80 -0.90 -32.47
C PRO A 608 16.14 -0.36 -31.96
N LEU A 609 16.26 0.97 -31.78
CA LEU A 609 17.46 1.56 -31.20
C LEU A 609 17.68 1.09 -29.76
N ALA A 610 16.64 1.06 -28.94
CA ALA A 610 16.73 0.53 -27.57
C ALA A 610 17.21 -0.92 -27.53
N SER A 611 16.75 -1.76 -28.47
CA SER A 611 17.24 -3.14 -28.65
C SER A 611 18.74 -3.17 -29.01
N ALA A 612 19.18 -2.28 -29.89
CA ALA A 612 20.59 -2.15 -30.25
C ALA A 612 21.45 -1.72 -29.05
N PHE A 613 20.99 -0.78 -28.22
CA PHE A 613 21.70 -0.38 -27.00
C PHE A 613 21.83 -1.50 -25.96
N LYS A 614 20.80 -2.37 -25.82
CA LYS A 614 20.89 -3.61 -25.02
C LYS A 614 22.01 -4.53 -25.52
N ARG A 615 22.11 -4.68 -26.84
CA ARG A 615 23.16 -5.49 -27.45
C ARG A 615 24.55 -4.89 -27.18
N ILE A 616 24.70 -3.57 -27.36
CA ILE A 616 25.94 -2.84 -27.06
C ILE A 616 26.35 -3.10 -25.60
N ARG A 617 25.43 -2.91 -24.64
CA ARG A 617 25.69 -3.12 -23.21
C ARG A 617 26.20 -4.53 -22.92
N LYS A 618 25.55 -5.56 -23.45
CA LYS A 618 25.99 -6.95 -23.29
C LYS A 618 27.39 -7.22 -23.84
N ILE A 619 27.77 -6.57 -24.95
CA ILE A 619 29.10 -6.71 -25.55
C ILE A 619 30.14 -6.04 -24.65
N VAL A 620 29.89 -4.81 -24.21
CA VAL A 620 30.79 -4.03 -23.35
C VAL A 620 30.99 -4.71 -21.99
N GLU A 621 29.95 -5.23 -21.36
CA GLU A 621 30.01 -5.97 -20.09
C GLU A 621 30.81 -7.26 -20.20
N LYS A 622 30.66 -8.01 -21.30
CA LYS A 622 31.46 -9.23 -21.56
C LYS A 622 32.96 -8.94 -21.75
N ALA A 623 33.31 -7.73 -22.18
CA ALA A 623 34.72 -7.32 -22.35
C ALA A 623 35.44 -6.99 -21.03
N GLY A 624 34.69 -6.95 -19.90
CA GLY A 624 35.22 -6.73 -18.55
C GLY A 624 34.86 -5.35 -17.99
N SER A 625 34.55 -5.31 -16.68
CA SER A 625 34.05 -4.13 -15.97
C SER A 625 35.05 -2.93 -15.93
N ASN A 626 36.33 -3.18 -16.08
CA ASN A 626 37.36 -2.14 -16.14
C ASN A 626 37.98 -1.99 -17.55
N GLY A 627 37.40 -2.59 -18.57
CA GLY A 627 37.87 -2.51 -19.93
C GLY A 627 37.61 -1.17 -20.63
N PRO A 628 38.26 -0.91 -21.78
CA PRO A 628 38.12 0.33 -22.55
C PRO A 628 36.67 0.65 -22.91
N GLY A 629 35.78 -0.39 -23.02
CA GLY A 629 34.36 -0.23 -23.31
C GLY A 629 33.58 0.47 -22.18
N MET A 630 33.90 0.20 -20.90
CA MET A 630 33.20 0.82 -19.77
C MET A 630 33.67 2.25 -19.45
N THR A 631 34.93 2.55 -19.76
CA THR A 631 35.54 3.87 -19.51
C THR A 631 35.60 4.75 -20.76
N GLY A 632 35.24 4.21 -21.92
CA GLY A 632 35.37 4.87 -23.22
C GLY A 632 34.57 6.16 -23.33
N LYS A 633 35.11 7.10 -24.10
CA LYS A 633 34.43 8.32 -24.56
C LYS A 633 34.50 8.37 -26.08
N LEU A 634 33.50 8.89 -26.76
CA LEU A 634 33.53 9.07 -28.20
C LEU A 634 34.74 9.89 -28.67
N SER A 635 35.17 10.85 -27.86
CA SER A 635 36.36 11.67 -28.13
C SER A 635 37.70 10.92 -27.98
N ALA A 636 37.71 9.74 -27.36
CA ALA A 636 38.90 8.91 -27.19
C ALA A 636 39.08 7.86 -28.29
N VAL A 637 38.15 7.77 -29.23
CA VAL A 637 38.22 6.87 -30.39
C VAL A 637 39.31 7.32 -31.33
N ARG A 638 40.24 6.42 -31.64
CA ARG A 638 41.38 6.68 -32.57
C ARG A 638 40.88 6.54 -34.01
N GLY A 639 40.79 7.67 -34.73
CA GLY A 639 40.24 7.74 -36.10
C GLY A 639 41.03 6.96 -37.13
N GLU A 640 42.37 6.84 -36.92
CA GLU A 640 43.26 6.07 -37.76
C GLU A 640 43.06 4.55 -37.71
N LEU A 641 42.46 4.07 -36.60
CA LEU A 641 42.10 2.65 -36.44
C LEU A 641 40.70 2.29 -36.96
N LEU A 642 39.89 3.28 -37.37
CA LEU A 642 38.60 3.03 -37.96
C LEU A 642 38.74 2.55 -39.41
N GLU A 643 38.20 1.40 -39.72
CA GLU A 643 38.11 0.91 -41.09
C GLU A 643 37.16 1.76 -41.94
N LYS A 644 37.27 1.74 -43.25
CA LYS A 644 36.35 2.45 -44.18
C LYS A 644 34.97 1.82 -44.13
N GLY A 645 33.92 2.64 -44.18
CA GLY A 645 32.53 2.20 -44.22
C GLY A 645 31.81 2.36 -42.86
N ALA A 646 31.09 1.34 -42.41
CA ALA A 646 30.16 1.39 -41.27
C ALA A 646 30.76 1.92 -39.96
N GLU A 647 32.05 1.66 -39.66
CA GLU A 647 32.74 2.20 -38.47
C GLU A 647 32.89 3.71 -38.50
N LYS A 648 33.36 4.26 -39.64
CA LYS A 648 33.51 5.71 -39.79
C LYS A 648 32.18 6.42 -39.83
N ASP A 649 31.22 5.82 -40.56
CA ASP A 649 29.87 6.34 -40.66
C ASP A 649 29.20 6.46 -39.28
N LEU A 650 29.29 5.40 -38.45
CA LEU A 650 28.76 5.41 -37.09
C LEU A 650 29.47 6.42 -36.20
N HIS A 651 30.80 6.49 -36.21
CA HIS A 651 31.55 7.43 -35.39
C HIS A 651 31.22 8.90 -35.72
N GLN A 652 31.13 9.25 -37.02
CA GLN A 652 30.77 10.59 -37.47
C GLN A 652 29.33 10.93 -37.11
N ALA A 653 28.40 10.01 -37.32
CA ALA A 653 27.00 10.18 -36.93
C ALA A 653 26.87 10.39 -35.41
N ALA A 654 27.57 9.58 -34.60
CA ALA A 654 27.57 9.67 -33.14
C ALA A 654 28.05 11.03 -32.61
N ILE A 655 29.13 11.59 -33.19
CA ILE A 655 29.64 12.93 -32.81
C ILE A 655 28.58 14.02 -33.12
N ARG A 656 28.03 13.99 -34.32
CA ARG A 656 27.01 14.98 -34.76
C ARG A 656 25.77 14.92 -33.86
N VAL A 657 25.23 13.70 -33.63
CA VAL A 657 24.03 13.50 -32.82
C VAL A 657 24.29 13.84 -31.35
N ARG A 658 25.48 13.54 -30.80
CA ARG A 658 25.86 13.94 -29.46
C ARG A 658 25.78 15.46 -29.26
N ASP A 659 26.35 16.23 -30.19
CA ASP A 659 26.41 17.68 -30.10
C ASP A 659 25.00 18.27 -30.17
N GLN A 660 24.17 17.75 -31.09
CA GLN A 660 22.75 18.12 -31.21
C GLN A 660 21.97 17.77 -29.96
N ALA A 661 21.99 16.51 -29.49
CA ALA A 661 21.27 16.07 -28.32
C ALA A 661 21.70 16.81 -27.04
N THR A 662 23.01 17.16 -26.92
CA THR A 662 23.51 17.97 -25.81
C THR A 662 22.96 19.38 -25.83
N ALA A 663 22.85 20.01 -27.02
CA ALA A 663 22.27 21.34 -27.18
C ALA A 663 20.79 21.37 -26.79
N GLU A 664 20.00 20.39 -27.25
CA GLU A 664 18.58 20.24 -26.91
C GLU A 664 18.38 19.96 -25.40
N LYS A 665 19.15 19.03 -24.82
CA LYS A 665 19.13 18.72 -23.39
C LYS A 665 19.38 19.94 -22.52
N ARG A 666 20.36 20.81 -22.87
CA ARG A 666 20.66 22.05 -22.12
C ARG A 666 19.49 23.02 -22.08
N GLN A 667 18.57 22.92 -23.03
CA GLN A 667 17.35 23.75 -23.12
C GLN A 667 16.12 23.05 -22.56
N GLY A 668 16.29 21.86 -21.92
CA GLY A 668 15.18 21.07 -21.39
C GLY A 668 14.32 20.39 -22.48
N ARG A 669 14.74 20.43 -23.74
CA ARG A 669 14.02 19.82 -24.86
C ARG A 669 14.39 18.34 -25.01
N TYR A 670 13.96 17.53 -24.04
CA TYR A 670 14.34 16.12 -23.98
C TYR A 670 13.76 15.27 -25.09
N ARG A 671 12.57 15.62 -25.61
CA ARG A 671 11.94 14.92 -26.72
C ARG A 671 12.79 15.07 -28.00
N GLU A 672 13.15 16.27 -28.32
CA GLU A 672 13.97 16.61 -29.50
C GLU A 672 15.37 15.95 -29.37
N ALA A 673 15.93 15.93 -28.17
CA ALA A 673 17.19 15.25 -27.93
C ALA A 673 17.08 13.72 -28.18
N LEU A 674 15.99 13.11 -27.75
CA LEU A 674 15.74 11.67 -27.96
C LEU A 674 15.41 11.36 -29.44
N GLU A 675 14.70 12.23 -30.14
CA GLU A 675 14.45 12.14 -31.59
C GLU A 675 15.78 12.19 -32.36
N ALA A 676 16.68 13.10 -32.00
CA ALA A 676 18.03 13.16 -32.61
C ALA A 676 18.84 11.87 -32.34
N ILE A 677 18.76 11.32 -31.12
CA ILE A 677 19.43 10.04 -30.78
C ILE A 677 18.85 8.89 -31.62
N ALA A 678 17.54 8.88 -31.90
CA ALA A 678 16.91 7.87 -32.74
C ALA A 678 17.42 7.84 -34.18
N GLU A 679 17.94 8.97 -34.70
CA GLU A 679 18.60 9.02 -36.00
C GLU A 679 19.84 8.16 -36.12
N LEU A 680 20.43 7.70 -35.00
CA LEU A 680 21.58 6.79 -35.04
C LEU A 680 21.23 5.37 -35.48
N ARG A 681 19.95 4.97 -35.45
CA ARG A 681 19.52 3.63 -35.75
C ARG A 681 20.13 3.03 -37.04
N PRO A 682 20.00 3.68 -38.23
CA PRO A 682 20.52 3.08 -39.45
C PRO A 682 22.03 2.85 -39.42
N SER A 683 22.78 3.75 -38.76
CA SER A 683 24.24 3.62 -38.63
C SER A 683 24.64 2.52 -37.65
N VAL A 684 23.87 2.34 -36.58
CA VAL A 684 24.09 1.26 -35.59
C VAL A 684 23.74 -0.10 -36.17
N ASP A 685 22.63 -0.22 -36.89
CA ASP A 685 22.22 -1.46 -37.56
C ASP A 685 23.29 -1.88 -38.58
N LYS A 686 23.70 -0.97 -39.50
CA LYS A 686 24.75 -1.21 -40.46
C LYS A 686 26.08 -1.61 -39.84
N TYR A 687 26.44 -0.98 -38.71
CA TYR A 687 27.67 -1.34 -37.99
C TYR A 687 27.62 -2.77 -37.46
N PHE A 688 26.52 -3.24 -36.91
CA PHE A 688 26.41 -4.60 -36.42
C PHE A 688 26.28 -5.66 -37.53
N ASP A 689 25.85 -5.25 -38.72
CA ASP A 689 25.82 -6.15 -39.91
C ASP A 689 27.18 -6.28 -40.52
N ASP A 690 27.99 -5.23 -40.58
CA ASP A 690 29.24 -5.16 -41.34
C ASP A 690 30.50 -5.34 -40.46
N VAL A 691 30.43 -5.18 -39.13
CA VAL A 691 31.60 -5.10 -38.26
C VAL A 691 31.59 -6.14 -37.13
N MET A 692 32.61 -7.00 -37.11
CA MET A 692 32.85 -7.90 -35.99
C MET A 692 33.60 -7.19 -34.84
N VAL A 693 32.92 -6.91 -33.71
CA VAL A 693 33.50 -6.16 -32.59
C VAL A 693 34.68 -6.90 -31.95
N MET A 694 34.50 -8.20 -31.67
CA MET A 694 35.48 -9.04 -30.96
C MET A 694 36.49 -9.69 -31.90
N VAL A 695 37.41 -8.90 -32.43
CA VAL A 695 38.53 -9.35 -33.29
C VAL A 695 39.77 -9.72 -32.48
N GLU A 696 40.72 -10.45 -33.08
CA GLU A 696 41.99 -10.86 -32.43
C GLU A 696 42.90 -9.69 -32.17
N GLY A 697 42.95 -8.70 -33.07
CA GLY A 697 43.77 -7.49 -32.92
C GLY A 697 43.33 -6.65 -31.73
N GLU A 698 44.18 -6.57 -30.69
CA GLU A 698 43.87 -5.93 -29.41
C GLU A 698 43.58 -4.41 -29.58
N ASP A 699 44.40 -3.68 -30.31
CA ASP A 699 44.19 -2.24 -30.55
C ASP A 699 42.88 -1.94 -31.24
N LEU A 700 42.53 -2.68 -32.28
CA LEU A 700 41.32 -2.52 -33.04
C LEU A 700 40.10 -2.90 -32.19
N ARG A 701 40.19 -4.02 -31.48
CA ARG A 701 39.13 -4.46 -30.54
C ARG A 701 38.86 -3.42 -29.47
N ASN A 702 39.93 -2.89 -28.84
CA ASN A 702 39.81 -1.88 -27.80
C ASN A 702 39.27 -0.56 -28.33
N ASN A 703 39.58 -0.16 -29.57
CA ASN A 703 39.02 1.02 -30.20
C ASN A 703 37.51 0.89 -30.47
N ARG A 704 37.10 -0.31 -30.96
CA ARG A 704 35.66 -0.65 -31.16
C ARG A 704 34.89 -0.65 -29.85
N LEU A 705 35.44 -1.24 -28.79
CA LEU A 705 34.85 -1.22 -27.46
C LEU A 705 34.76 0.20 -26.88
N THR A 706 35.81 1.04 -27.10
CA THR A 706 35.82 2.45 -26.68
C THR A 706 34.66 3.23 -27.39
N MET A 707 34.46 3.00 -28.66
CA MET A 707 33.36 3.61 -29.42
C MET A 707 32.00 3.20 -28.88
N LEU A 708 31.77 1.90 -28.69
CA LEU A 708 30.50 1.37 -28.16
C LEU A 708 30.22 1.86 -26.72
N GLY A 709 31.25 1.87 -25.86
CA GLY A 709 31.15 2.38 -24.52
C GLY A 709 30.87 3.89 -24.49
N GLY A 710 31.47 4.63 -25.42
CA GLY A 710 31.18 6.06 -25.62
C GLY A 710 29.73 6.31 -26.04
N LEU A 711 29.17 5.50 -26.94
CA LEU A 711 27.75 5.55 -27.31
C LEU A 711 26.86 5.34 -26.08
N LEU A 712 27.09 4.28 -25.33
CA LEU A 712 26.31 4.03 -24.11
C LEU A 712 26.37 5.20 -23.16
N LYS A 713 27.57 5.68 -22.83
CA LYS A 713 27.78 6.71 -21.82
C LYS A 713 27.19 8.06 -22.20
N GLU A 714 27.35 8.48 -23.46
CA GLU A 714 26.93 9.82 -23.90
C GLU A 714 25.44 9.89 -24.21
N PHE A 715 24.84 8.81 -24.67
CA PHE A 715 23.41 8.78 -25.04
C PHE A 715 22.49 8.26 -23.93
N SER A 716 22.99 7.52 -22.93
CA SER A 716 22.18 7.12 -21.77
C SER A 716 22.07 8.20 -20.68
N THR A 717 22.31 9.47 -21.02
CA THR A 717 22.21 10.58 -20.05
C THR A 717 20.79 11.07 -19.80
N ILE A 718 19.82 10.74 -20.67
CA ILE A 718 18.40 11.07 -20.52
C ILE A 718 17.70 9.86 -19.92
N ALA A 719 17.93 8.69 -20.46
CA ALA A 719 17.43 7.40 -19.99
C ALA A 719 18.40 6.28 -20.37
N ASP A 720 18.55 5.27 -19.54
CA ASP A 720 19.29 4.06 -19.90
C ASP A 720 18.38 3.17 -20.77
N PHE A 721 18.52 3.25 -22.06
CA PHE A 721 17.68 2.52 -23.02
C PHE A 721 17.75 0.99 -22.88
N SER A 722 18.75 0.47 -22.20
CA SER A 722 18.88 -0.97 -21.95
C SER A 722 17.87 -1.51 -20.92
N GLU A 723 17.27 -0.64 -20.12
CA GLU A 723 16.23 -0.98 -19.13
C GLU A 723 14.82 -1.07 -19.77
N LEU A 724 14.62 -0.52 -20.98
CA LEU A 724 13.32 -0.54 -21.66
C LEU A 724 12.95 -1.94 -22.15
N VAL A 725 11.73 -2.38 -21.91
CA VAL A 725 11.21 -3.64 -22.47
C VAL A 725 10.88 -3.42 -23.94
N THR A 726 11.43 -4.29 -24.79
CA THR A 726 11.20 -4.27 -26.25
C THR A 726 10.46 -5.54 -26.65
N ALA A 727 9.74 -5.52 -27.78
CA ALA A 727 8.91 -6.65 -28.25
C ALA A 727 9.69 -7.97 -28.44
N ASP A 728 11.01 -7.90 -28.54
CA ASP A 728 11.90 -9.06 -28.69
C ASP A 728 12.39 -9.65 -27.35
N THR A 729 11.90 -9.17 -26.22
CA THR A 729 12.19 -9.68 -24.87
C THR A 729 10.94 -10.08 -24.14
#